data_ca33e8e8a0a231b4632a5759195ae342
#
_entry.id   ca33e8e8a0a231b4632a5759195ae342
#
_cell.length_a   1.000
_cell.length_b   1.000
_cell.length_c   1.000
_cell.angle_alpha   90.00
_cell.angle_beta   90.00
_cell.angle_gamma   90.00
#
_symmetry.space_group_name_H-M   'P 1'
#
loop_
_entity.id
_entity.type
_entity.pdbx_description
1 polymer ?
#
loop_
_entity_poly.entity_id
_entity_poly.type
_entity_poly.pdbx_seq_one_letter_code
_entity_poly.pdbx_strand_id
1 'polypeptide(L)'
;MIITLENFTKSYGEKQLFAGVNLSMDAGDKVGIVGVNGTGKSTFLKAIAGLVPVDDGTMVTMRGLRIEYLAQDKVFDPEHTVLMEVFRGMTPLMDALRGYELALAEAAKDPESPAIQKRIMQYAEKIDELDGWQVESTAKTVLQKLGIGDYTAKAGTLSGGQQKRLALATALIQPCDLLLLDEPTNHLDSETIAWLEEYLRGQKGALLMVTHDRYFLDNTATKILELDKGSAYTYTGNYSSFLEQKEARIEREEASEQKRQNFLRNELKWLRRGAQARSTKQRARIERYEEVKNKKVDLDRSTVEIGLAGSRLGRTVIELDHVSYEVGGRTIIRDFSYTVLRNDRVAILGRNGTGKSTLLNIFAGRLQPPSGTVTIGQTVKIGYFTQRAVSMDERLRAIEYIQEAARAITLADGSRISAKELMERFLFPGELQWTPIARLSGGEKRRLFLLRILMEEPNVLLLDEPTNDLDLETMAVLESFIDDFRGAILFVSHDRFFVDRLADKVFVYQPDGSLRLYAGGYSYYKEKEREEEAKKAQQAPPSAEAKKEREPKRAQERPAREAKRRLSFGEQKEYAEIEGVIASKEGELKVVRLEMQQNASDYTRLAELGREETRLAAELDHLMERWAYLEEIAEQQDS
;
A
#
# COMPACT_ATOMS: atom_id res chain seq x y z
N MET A 1 -3.73 -27.52 -1.18
CA MET A 1 -4.88 -26.72 -1.65
C MET A 1 -5.85 -26.57 -0.48
N ILE A 2 -6.14 -25.32 -0.08
CA ILE A 2 -7.02 -25.03 1.06
C ILE A 2 -8.40 -24.56 0.58
N ILE A 3 -8.46 -23.85 -0.54
CA ILE A 3 -9.69 -23.36 -1.16
C ILE A 3 -9.57 -23.35 -2.68
N THR A 4 -10.65 -23.71 -3.38
CA THR A 4 -10.80 -23.60 -4.83
C THR A 4 -12.14 -22.99 -5.15
N LEU A 5 -12.14 -21.95 -5.97
CA LEU A 5 -13.30 -21.30 -6.54
C LEU A 5 -13.39 -21.68 -8.01
N GLU A 6 -14.58 -22.13 -8.45
CA GLU A 6 -14.85 -22.48 -9.85
C GLU A 6 -16.07 -21.72 -10.35
N ASN A 7 -15.91 -20.98 -11.44
CA ASN A 7 -16.95 -20.17 -12.09
C ASN A 7 -17.69 -19.21 -11.14
N PHE A 8 -16.99 -18.68 -10.14
CA PHE A 8 -17.55 -17.86 -9.07
C PHE A 8 -18.10 -16.55 -9.62
N THR A 9 -19.41 -16.32 -9.48
CA THR A 9 -20.12 -15.22 -10.14
C THR A 9 -21.03 -14.48 -9.16
N LYS A 10 -21.04 -13.13 -9.24
CA LYS A 10 -21.90 -12.27 -8.43
C LYS A 10 -22.32 -11.03 -9.18
N SER A 11 -23.60 -10.69 -9.07
CA SER A 11 -24.21 -9.48 -9.61
C SER A 11 -25.09 -8.80 -8.57
N TYR A 12 -25.28 -7.49 -8.69
CA TYR A 12 -26.30 -6.74 -7.97
C TYR A 12 -27.20 -6.00 -8.95
N GLY A 13 -28.45 -6.47 -9.09
CA GLY A 13 -29.37 -5.98 -10.11
C GLY A 13 -28.79 -6.23 -11.53
N GLU A 14 -28.66 -5.18 -12.32
CA GLU A 14 -28.07 -5.25 -13.67
C GLU A 14 -26.54 -5.19 -13.67
N LYS A 15 -25.92 -4.81 -12.54
CA LYS A 15 -24.47 -4.64 -12.45
C LYS A 15 -23.81 -5.97 -12.10
N GLN A 16 -23.05 -6.53 -13.05
CA GLN A 16 -22.18 -7.66 -12.84
C GLN A 16 -20.91 -7.20 -12.13
N LEU A 17 -20.63 -7.75 -10.95
CA LEU A 17 -19.43 -7.43 -10.17
C LEU A 17 -18.25 -8.27 -10.63
N PHE A 18 -18.45 -9.60 -10.69
CA PHE A 18 -17.48 -10.55 -11.22
C PHE A 18 -18.19 -11.78 -11.76
N ALA A 19 -17.63 -12.38 -12.79
CA ALA A 19 -18.18 -13.57 -13.43
C ALA A 19 -17.09 -14.58 -13.78
N GLY A 20 -17.41 -15.86 -13.54
CA GLY A 20 -16.57 -16.97 -13.93
C GLY A 20 -15.18 -16.95 -13.29
N VAL A 21 -15.04 -16.42 -12.07
CA VAL A 21 -13.76 -16.36 -11.39
C VAL A 21 -13.30 -17.75 -10.98
N ASN A 22 -12.09 -18.10 -11.41
CA ASN A 22 -11.44 -19.35 -11.02
C ASN A 22 -10.17 -19.00 -10.23
N LEU A 23 -10.10 -19.43 -8.96
CA LEU A 23 -8.98 -19.17 -8.08
C LEU A 23 -8.73 -20.39 -7.20
N SER A 24 -7.48 -20.83 -7.15
CA SER A 24 -7.02 -21.86 -6.21
C SER A 24 -5.91 -21.30 -5.32
N MET A 25 -5.99 -21.60 -4.03
CA MET A 25 -5.00 -21.17 -3.05
C MET A 25 -4.49 -22.36 -2.24
N ASP A 26 -3.20 -22.37 -2.02
CA ASP A 26 -2.51 -23.30 -1.12
C ASP A 26 -2.19 -22.62 0.23
N ALA A 27 -1.82 -23.44 1.23
CA ALA A 27 -1.31 -22.92 2.49
C ALA A 27 -0.05 -22.07 2.23
N GLY A 28 -0.03 -20.85 2.77
CA GLY A 28 1.07 -19.90 2.57
C GLY A 28 0.95 -18.99 1.34
N ASP A 29 0.00 -19.23 0.43
CA ASP A 29 -0.29 -18.30 -0.66
C ASP A 29 -0.72 -16.94 -0.12
N LYS A 30 -0.20 -15.86 -0.72
CA LYS A 30 -0.55 -14.48 -0.37
C LYS A 30 -1.05 -13.78 -1.62
N VAL A 31 -2.38 -13.64 -1.71
CA VAL A 31 -3.06 -13.12 -2.90
C VAL A 31 -3.56 -11.70 -2.64
N GLY A 32 -3.10 -10.75 -3.44
CA GLY A 32 -3.62 -9.38 -3.48
C GLY A 32 -4.76 -9.26 -4.48
N ILE A 33 -5.87 -8.61 -4.12
CA ILE A 33 -6.97 -8.30 -5.02
C ILE A 33 -6.89 -6.84 -5.41
N VAL A 34 -6.85 -6.56 -6.70
CA VAL A 34 -6.79 -5.22 -7.27
C VAL A 34 -7.97 -4.98 -8.23
N GLY A 35 -8.30 -3.73 -8.49
CA GLY A 35 -9.36 -3.32 -9.42
C GLY A 35 -9.97 -1.98 -9.03
N VAL A 36 -10.72 -1.37 -9.93
CA VAL A 36 -11.41 -0.08 -9.73
C VAL A 36 -12.40 -0.17 -8.56
N ASN A 37 -12.69 0.96 -7.92
CA ASN A 37 -13.72 1.00 -6.89
C ASN A 37 -15.09 0.63 -7.46
N GLY A 38 -15.82 -0.20 -6.72
CA GLY A 38 -17.13 -0.70 -7.14
C GLY A 38 -17.10 -1.92 -8.09
N THR A 39 -15.94 -2.56 -8.33
CA THR A 39 -15.83 -3.83 -9.07
C THR A 39 -16.18 -5.06 -8.24
N GLY A 40 -16.44 -4.88 -6.94
CA GLY A 40 -16.87 -5.98 -6.08
C GLY A 40 -15.77 -6.65 -5.25
N LYS A 41 -14.59 -6.03 -5.07
CA LYS A 41 -13.48 -6.57 -4.27
C LYS A 41 -13.90 -7.01 -2.87
N SER A 42 -14.50 -6.10 -2.10
CA SER A 42 -15.01 -6.43 -0.74
C SER A 42 -16.16 -7.44 -0.77
N THR A 43 -16.99 -7.42 -1.82
CA THR A 43 -18.06 -8.42 -2.00
C THR A 43 -17.47 -9.79 -2.27
N PHE A 44 -16.37 -9.87 -3.01
CA PHE A 44 -15.64 -11.11 -3.26
C PHE A 44 -15.08 -11.71 -1.97
N LEU A 45 -14.45 -10.88 -1.11
CA LEU A 45 -14.00 -11.33 0.21
C LEU A 45 -15.17 -11.82 1.07
N LYS A 46 -16.28 -11.06 1.11
CA LYS A 46 -17.50 -11.44 1.86
C LYS A 46 -18.11 -12.74 1.34
N ALA A 47 -18.08 -12.99 0.04
CA ALA A 47 -18.58 -14.23 -0.55
C ALA A 47 -17.72 -15.42 -0.13
N ILE A 48 -16.39 -15.29 -0.11
CA ILE A 48 -15.47 -16.32 0.39
C ILE A 48 -15.65 -16.56 1.89
N ALA A 49 -15.89 -15.48 2.66
CA ALA A 49 -16.22 -15.60 4.09
C ALA A 49 -17.59 -16.23 4.37
N GLY A 50 -18.39 -16.51 3.34
CA GLY A 50 -19.75 -17.04 3.49
C GLY A 50 -20.79 -16.03 3.98
N LEU A 51 -20.47 -14.75 4.00
CA LEU A 51 -21.35 -13.66 4.47
C LEU A 51 -22.33 -13.19 3.38
N VAL A 52 -22.00 -13.41 2.11
CA VAL A 52 -22.82 -13.04 0.96
C VAL A 52 -22.94 -14.27 0.05
N PRO A 53 -24.14 -14.70 -0.34
CA PRO A 53 -24.30 -15.80 -1.28
C PRO A 53 -23.83 -15.38 -2.69
N VAL A 54 -23.24 -16.31 -3.42
CA VAL A 54 -22.93 -16.15 -4.85
C VAL A 54 -24.14 -16.51 -5.69
N ASP A 55 -24.13 -16.02 -6.93
CA ASP A 55 -25.25 -16.27 -7.86
C ASP A 55 -25.02 -17.56 -8.66
N ASP A 56 -23.74 -17.88 -8.96
CA ASP A 56 -23.30 -19.10 -9.64
C ASP A 56 -21.88 -19.48 -9.25
N GLY A 57 -21.49 -20.72 -9.50
CA GLY A 57 -20.19 -21.28 -9.19
C GLY A 57 -20.13 -22.07 -7.90
N THR A 58 -18.98 -22.69 -7.66
CA THR A 58 -18.74 -23.56 -6.50
C THR A 58 -17.49 -23.13 -5.74
N MET A 59 -17.55 -23.29 -4.42
CA MET A 59 -16.41 -23.11 -3.53
C MET A 59 -16.13 -24.43 -2.82
N VAL A 60 -14.99 -25.01 -3.10
CA VAL A 60 -14.50 -26.22 -2.46
C VAL A 60 -13.43 -25.84 -1.45
N THR A 61 -13.63 -26.26 -0.20
CA THR A 61 -12.70 -25.95 0.89
C THR A 61 -12.15 -27.21 1.55
N MET A 62 -10.96 -27.12 2.12
CA MET A 62 -10.41 -28.16 2.98
C MET A 62 -11.36 -28.38 4.18
N ARG A 63 -11.51 -29.64 4.61
CA ARG A 63 -12.36 -29.97 5.76
C ARG A 63 -11.88 -29.29 7.02
N GLY A 64 -12.76 -28.49 7.66
CA GLY A 64 -12.43 -27.76 8.89
C GLY A 64 -11.62 -26.47 8.67
N LEU A 65 -11.59 -25.92 7.44
CA LEU A 65 -10.94 -24.66 7.13
C LEU A 65 -11.48 -23.54 8.03
N ARG A 66 -10.58 -22.88 8.75
CA ARG A 66 -10.90 -21.70 9.58
C ARG A 66 -10.60 -20.46 8.79
N ILE A 67 -11.63 -19.68 8.50
CA ILE A 67 -11.54 -18.41 7.78
C ILE A 67 -11.76 -17.28 8.78
N GLU A 68 -10.84 -16.34 8.87
CA GLU A 68 -11.02 -15.08 9.60
C GLU A 68 -11.13 -13.92 8.62
N TYR A 69 -12.13 -13.06 8.81
CA TYR A 69 -12.42 -11.93 7.94
C TYR A 69 -12.36 -10.61 8.72
N LEU A 70 -11.48 -9.70 8.28
CA LEU A 70 -11.47 -8.32 8.76
C LEU A 70 -12.59 -7.54 8.09
N ALA A 71 -13.68 -7.31 8.80
CA ALA A 71 -14.77 -6.44 8.35
C ALA A 71 -14.40 -4.97 8.51
N GLN A 72 -14.78 -4.13 7.53
CA GLN A 72 -14.57 -2.67 7.60
C GLN A 72 -15.28 -2.02 8.78
N ASP A 73 -16.49 -2.52 9.14
CA ASP A 73 -17.34 -2.00 10.21
C ASP A 73 -17.64 -3.12 11.23
N LYS A 74 -16.62 -3.53 11.99
CA LYS A 74 -16.81 -4.49 13.08
C LYS A 74 -17.45 -3.79 14.26
N VAL A 75 -18.60 -4.29 14.70
CA VAL A 75 -19.30 -3.81 15.91
C VAL A 75 -18.72 -4.52 17.12
N PHE A 76 -18.22 -3.76 18.07
CA PHE A 76 -17.73 -4.24 19.37
C PHE A 76 -18.78 -4.03 20.44
N ASP A 77 -18.73 -4.86 21.49
CA ASP A 77 -19.50 -4.60 22.69
C ASP A 77 -18.88 -3.40 23.43
N PRO A 78 -19.63 -2.30 23.64
CA PRO A 78 -19.10 -1.09 24.26
C PRO A 78 -18.54 -1.31 25.68
N GLU A 79 -19.05 -2.32 26.39
CA GLU A 79 -18.68 -2.62 27.77
C GLU A 79 -17.47 -3.56 27.89
N HIS A 80 -17.11 -4.27 26.83
CA HIS A 80 -15.96 -5.16 26.82
C HIS A 80 -14.64 -4.39 26.81
N THR A 81 -13.63 -4.92 27.50
CA THR A 81 -12.26 -4.39 27.38
C THR A 81 -11.64 -4.76 26.03
N VAL A 82 -10.59 -4.06 25.66
CA VAL A 82 -9.80 -4.32 24.45
C VAL A 82 -9.37 -5.80 24.37
N LEU A 83 -8.81 -6.36 25.46
CA LEU A 83 -8.38 -7.77 25.49
C LEU A 83 -9.54 -8.74 25.38
N MET A 84 -10.68 -8.46 26.01
CA MET A 84 -11.87 -9.30 25.89
C MET A 84 -12.37 -9.39 24.45
N GLU A 85 -12.33 -8.28 23.72
CA GLU A 85 -12.72 -8.27 22.28
C GLU A 85 -11.72 -9.01 21.40
N VAL A 86 -10.43 -8.91 21.70
CA VAL A 86 -9.39 -9.66 20.98
C VAL A 86 -9.54 -11.16 21.16
N PHE A 87 -9.86 -11.62 22.38
CA PHE A 87 -10.06 -13.04 22.69
C PHE A 87 -11.49 -13.53 22.42
N ARG A 88 -12.29 -12.80 21.65
CA ARG A 88 -13.65 -13.18 21.24
C ARG A 88 -13.61 -14.21 20.12
N GLY A 89 -13.12 -15.41 20.42
CA GLY A 89 -13.06 -16.55 19.51
C GLY A 89 -13.86 -17.75 20.02
N MET A 90 -14.11 -18.73 19.15
CA MET A 90 -14.83 -19.96 19.49
C MET A 90 -13.89 -21.11 19.87
N THR A 91 -12.61 -20.87 20.11
CA THR A 91 -11.69 -21.91 20.50
C THR A 91 -11.62 -22.03 22.03
N PRO A 92 -11.40 -23.25 22.58
CA PRO A 92 -11.26 -23.43 24.03
C PRO A 92 -10.20 -22.52 24.67
N LEU A 93 -9.13 -22.23 23.93
CA LEU A 93 -8.06 -21.31 24.36
C LEU A 93 -8.58 -19.87 24.48
N MET A 94 -9.29 -19.37 23.45
CA MET A 94 -9.83 -18.00 23.49
C MET A 94 -10.88 -17.83 24.59
N ASP A 95 -11.69 -18.87 24.84
CA ASP A 95 -12.64 -18.86 25.96
C ASP A 95 -11.93 -18.84 27.30
N ALA A 96 -10.83 -19.57 27.44
CA ALA A 96 -10.02 -19.57 28.67
C ALA A 96 -9.35 -18.20 28.92
N LEU A 97 -8.73 -17.62 27.90
CA LEU A 97 -8.11 -16.29 27.98
C LEU A 97 -9.14 -15.21 28.30
N ARG A 98 -10.30 -15.22 27.64
CA ARG A 98 -11.39 -14.28 27.92
C ARG A 98 -11.93 -14.45 29.35
N GLY A 99 -12.12 -15.69 29.80
CA GLY A 99 -12.55 -16.00 31.17
C GLY A 99 -11.54 -15.53 32.20
N TYR A 100 -10.26 -15.65 31.92
CA TYR A 100 -9.16 -15.18 32.78
C TYR A 100 -9.18 -13.63 32.88
N GLU A 101 -9.28 -12.91 31.78
CA GLU A 101 -9.36 -11.45 31.79
C GLU A 101 -10.63 -10.93 32.51
N LEU A 102 -11.79 -11.60 32.33
CA LEU A 102 -13.00 -11.29 33.08
C LEU A 102 -12.79 -11.45 34.58
N ALA A 103 -12.18 -12.56 34.99
CA ALA A 103 -11.93 -12.82 36.39
C ALA A 103 -10.92 -11.81 36.99
N LEU A 104 -9.91 -11.38 36.23
CA LEU A 104 -8.99 -10.31 36.63
C LEU A 104 -9.71 -8.95 36.77
N ALA A 105 -10.59 -8.61 35.87
CA ALA A 105 -11.38 -7.38 35.96
C ALA A 105 -12.36 -7.36 37.16
N GLU A 106 -12.91 -8.52 37.52
CA GLU A 106 -13.72 -8.68 38.73
C GLU A 106 -12.84 -8.62 40.00
N ALA A 107 -11.65 -9.22 39.98
CA ALA A 107 -10.70 -9.16 41.11
C ALA A 107 -10.22 -7.73 41.38
N ALA A 108 -10.13 -6.88 40.38
CA ALA A 108 -9.80 -5.46 40.57
C ALA A 108 -10.87 -4.71 41.41
N LYS A 109 -12.13 -5.21 41.42
CA LYS A 109 -13.23 -4.64 42.22
C LYS A 109 -13.37 -5.28 43.61
N ASP A 110 -13.06 -6.57 43.71
CA ASP A 110 -13.12 -7.34 44.96
C ASP A 110 -11.91 -8.32 45.04
N PRO A 111 -10.72 -7.80 45.45
CA PRO A 111 -9.48 -8.58 45.46
C PRO A 111 -9.47 -9.76 46.42
N GLU A 112 -10.27 -9.70 47.48
CA GLU A 112 -10.25 -10.72 48.57
C GLU A 112 -11.29 -11.83 48.34
N SER A 113 -12.06 -11.81 47.30
CA SER A 113 -13.09 -12.83 47.02
C SER A 113 -12.48 -14.20 46.67
N PRO A 114 -12.65 -15.23 47.52
CA PRO A 114 -12.09 -16.57 47.28
C PRO A 114 -12.66 -17.21 45.99
N ALA A 115 -13.89 -16.84 45.62
CA ALA A 115 -14.54 -17.38 44.44
C ALA A 115 -13.88 -16.84 43.16
N ILE A 116 -13.51 -15.55 43.12
CA ILE A 116 -12.82 -14.92 41.98
C ILE A 116 -11.39 -15.49 41.88
N GLN A 117 -10.67 -15.58 42.97
CA GLN A 117 -9.33 -16.18 43.04
C GLN A 117 -9.31 -17.60 42.50
N LYS A 118 -10.28 -18.43 42.89
CA LYS A 118 -10.44 -19.79 42.36
C LYS A 118 -10.68 -19.82 40.85
N ARG A 119 -11.48 -18.90 40.34
CA ARG A 119 -11.74 -18.80 38.88
C ARG A 119 -10.48 -18.40 38.13
N ILE A 120 -9.70 -17.45 38.62
CA ILE A 120 -8.41 -17.07 38.05
C ILE A 120 -7.49 -18.27 37.92
N MET A 121 -7.34 -19.04 39.03
CA MET A 121 -6.50 -20.25 39.02
C MET A 121 -7.00 -21.31 38.02
N GLN A 122 -8.32 -21.53 37.93
CA GLN A 122 -8.91 -22.50 36.99
C GLN A 122 -8.67 -22.09 35.51
N TYR A 123 -8.78 -20.81 35.20
CA TYR A 123 -8.51 -20.35 33.85
C TYR A 123 -7.01 -20.34 33.53
N ALA A 124 -6.13 -19.98 34.50
CA ALA A 124 -4.69 -20.07 34.36
C ALA A 124 -4.24 -21.51 34.06
N GLU A 125 -4.75 -22.48 34.81
CA GLU A 125 -4.48 -23.90 34.59
C GLU A 125 -4.92 -24.38 33.21
N LYS A 126 -6.10 -23.95 32.72
CA LYS A 126 -6.54 -24.23 31.35
C LYS A 126 -5.67 -23.57 30.26
N ILE A 127 -5.17 -22.36 30.54
CA ILE A 127 -4.27 -21.65 29.61
C ILE A 127 -2.92 -22.37 29.56
N ASP A 128 -2.42 -22.86 30.72
CA ASP A 128 -1.21 -23.69 30.80
C ASP A 128 -1.37 -25.00 30.03
N GLU A 129 -2.48 -25.73 30.23
CA GLU A 129 -2.80 -26.98 29.51
C GLU A 129 -2.85 -26.78 27.98
N LEU A 130 -3.26 -25.60 27.51
CA LEU A 130 -3.41 -25.26 26.08
C LEU A 130 -2.20 -24.49 25.53
N ASP A 131 -1.12 -24.33 26.32
CA ASP A 131 0.09 -23.54 25.94
C ASP A 131 -0.25 -22.12 25.45
N GLY A 132 -1.20 -21.49 26.14
CA GLY A 132 -1.86 -20.26 25.66
C GLY A 132 -1.20 -18.94 26.03
N TRP A 133 -0.25 -18.90 26.97
CA TRP A 133 0.40 -17.66 27.42
C TRP A 133 1.17 -16.94 26.30
N GLN A 134 1.69 -17.69 25.32
CA GLN A 134 2.36 -17.13 24.17
C GLN A 134 1.36 -16.34 23.29
N VAL A 135 0.11 -16.78 23.22
CA VAL A 135 -0.95 -16.08 22.46
C VAL A 135 -1.32 -14.76 23.14
N GLU A 136 -1.41 -14.75 24.48
CA GLU A 136 -1.66 -13.50 25.24
C GLU A 136 -0.52 -12.49 25.04
N SER A 137 0.74 -12.93 25.16
CA SER A 137 1.91 -12.09 24.93
C SER A 137 1.94 -11.52 23.50
N THR A 138 1.64 -12.37 22.51
CA THR A 138 1.53 -11.96 21.10
C THR A 138 0.40 -10.94 20.93
N ALA A 139 -0.76 -11.15 21.56
CA ALA A 139 -1.88 -10.22 21.52
C ALA A 139 -1.52 -8.83 22.04
N LYS A 140 -0.85 -8.76 23.18
CA LYS A 140 -0.37 -7.49 23.75
C LYS A 140 0.66 -6.81 22.86
N THR A 141 1.56 -7.58 22.26
CA THR A 141 2.54 -7.06 21.30
C THR A 141 1.87 -6.49 20.05
N VAL A 142 0.91 -7.21 19.45
CA VAL A 142 0.15 -6.74 18.29
C VAL A 142 -0.62 -5.47 18.61
N LEU A 143 -1.33 -5.42 19.74
CA LEU A 143 -2.05 -4.24 20.20
C LEU A 143 -1.13 -3.04 20.38
N GLN A 144 0.02 -3.22 21.02
CA GLN A 144 1.01 -2.17 21.22
C GLN A 144 1.55 -1.63 19.89
N LYS A 145 1.89 -2.52 18.95
CA LYS A 145 2.35 -2.15 17.60
C LYS A 145 1.28 -1.39 16.82
N LEU A 146 0.01 -1.72 17.02
CA LEU A 146 -1.13 -0.99 16.46
C LEU A 146 -1.49 0.29 17.25
N GLY A 147 -0.68 0.66 18.25
CA GLY A 147 -0.86 1.90 19.04
C GLY A 147 -2.04 1.87 20.01
N ILE A 148 -2.40 0.68 20.51
CA ILE A 148 -3.39 0.47 21.56
C ILE A 148 -2.61 0.01 22.82
N GLY A 149 -2.26 0.96 23.69
CA GLY A 149 -1.45 0.69 24.89
C GLY A 149 -2.27 0.40 26.15
N ASP A 150 -3.53 0.87 26.21
CA ASP A 150 -4.43 0.57 27.33
C ASP A 150 -5.33 -0.62 26.98
N TYR A 151 -4.92 -1.78 27.45
CA TYR A 151 -5.62 -3.06 27.21
C TYR A 151 -6.91 -3.20 28.02
N THR A 152 -7.04 -2.40 29.09
CA THR A 152 -8.18 -2.42 30.01
C THR A 152 -9.27 -1.41 29.60
N ALA A 153 -8.97 -0.53 28.65
CA ALA A 153 -9.93 0.44 28.11
C ALA A 153 -11.13 -0.30 27.51
N LYS A 154 -12.34 0.27 27.71
CA LYS A 154 -13.55 -0.26 27.09
C LYS A 154 -13.57 0.04 25.59
N ALA A 155 -13.98 -0.92 24.78
CA ALA A 155 -14.06 -0.77 23.32
C ALA A 155 -14.94 0.40 22.87
N GLY A 156 -16.00 0.70 23.64
CA GLY A 156 -16.89 1.83 23.39
C GLY A 156 -16.25 3.21 23.59
N THR A 157 -15.14 3.31 24.35
CA THR A 157 -14.43 4.58 24.57
C THR A 157 -13.37 4.89 23.53
N LEU A 158 -13.08 3.94 22.65
CA LEU A 158 -12.08 4.08 21.63
C LEU A 158 -12.57 4.98 20.48
N SER A 159 -11.67 5.79 19.92
CA SER A 159 -11.95 6.54 18.69
C SER A 159 -12.20 5.58 17.51
N GLY A 160 -12.90 6.04 16.45
CA GLY A 160 -13.16 5.22 15.27
C GLY A 160 -11.90 4.62 14.64
N GLY A 161 -10.79 5.36 14.61
CA GLY A 161 -9.50 4.85 14.15
C GLY A 161 -8.90 3.78 15.06
N GLN A 162 -9.07 3.91 16.39
CA GLN A 162 -8.64 2.89 17.35
C GLN A 162 -9.52 1.64 17.25
N GLN A 163 -10.83 1.79 17.03
CA GLN A 163 -11.73 0.65 16.82
C GLN A 163 -11.35 -0.15 15.56
N LYS A 164 -11.01 0.52 14.45
CA LYS A 164 -10.50 -0.16 13.24
C LYS A 164 -9.20 -0.92 13.50
N ARG A 165 -8.28 -0.32 14.26
CA ARG A 165 -7.02 -0.99 14.66
C ARG A 165 -7.26 -2.15 15.60
N LEU A 166 -8.25 -2.06 16.49
CA LEU A 166 -8.69 -3.19 17.33
C LEU A 166 -9.29 -4.32 16.49
N ALA A 167 -10.08 -4.00 15.46
CA ALA A 167 -10.61 -5.00 14.53
C ALA A 167 -9.49 -5.75 13.80
N LEU A 168 -8.49 -5.01 13.33
CA LEU A 168 -7.30 -5.59 12.70
C LEU A 168 -6.53 -6.48 13.70
N ALA A 169 -6.26 -6.00 14.93
CA ALA A 169 -5.62 -6.80 15.97
C ALA A 169 -6.36 -8.12 16.21
N THR A 170 -7.69 -8.05 16.34
CA THR A 170 -8.50 -9.25 16.53
C THR A 170 -8.34 -10.25 15.40
N ALA A 171 -8.39 -9.79 14.14
CA ALA A 171 -8.23 -10.66 12.97
C ALA A 171 -6.83 -11.28 12.88
N LEU A 172 -5.78 -10.54 13.27
CA LEU A 172 -4.40 -11.03 13.24
C LEU A 172 -4.09 -12.07 14.33
N ILE A 173 -4.78 -11.99 15.47
CA ILE A 173 -4.52 -12.85 16.63
C ILE A 173 -5.35 -14.13 16.56
N GLN A 174 -6.50 -14.11 15.91
CA GLN A 174 -7.34 -15.31 15.78
C GLN A 174 -6.63 -16.41 14.97
N PRO A 175 -6.60 -17.65 15.49
CA PRO A 175 -5.99 -18.77 14.76
C PRO A 175 -6.85 -19.12 13.54
N CYS A 176 -6.32 -18.88 12.35
CA CYS A 176 -6.98 -19.15 11.08
C CYS A 176 -6.03 -19.83 10.07
N ASP A 177 -6.62 -20.53 9.11
CA ASP A 177 -5.92 -21.16 8.00
C ASP A 177 -5.96 -20.26 6.74
N LEU A 178 -7.00 -19.42 6.64
CA LEU A 178 -7.17 -18.38 5.62
C LEU A 178 -7.58 -17.06 6.29
N LEU A 179 -6.75 -16.04 6.12
CA LEU A 179 -7.00 -14.68 6.59
C LEU A 179 -7.49 -13.82 5.42
N LEU A 180 -8.63 -13.16 5.58
CA LEU A 180 -9.22 -12.25 4.61
C LEU A 180 -9.13 -10.82 5.16
N LEU A 181 -8.39 -9.94 4.47
CA LEU A 181 -8.19 -8.54 4.89
C LEU A 181 -8.77 -7.57 3.86
N ASP A 182 -9.68 -6.71 4.29
CA ASP A 182 -10.27 -5.65 3.46
C ASP A 182 -9.72 -4.29 3.89
N GLU A 183 -8.82 -3.73 3.08
CA GLU A 183 -8.11 -2.46 3.28
C GLU A 183 -7.40 -2.36 4.66
N PRO A 184 -6.51 -3.30 5.02
CA PRO A 184 -5.88 -3.34 6.33
C PRO A 184 -4.91 -2.18 6.59
N THR A 185 -4.41 -1.53 5.54
CA THR A 185 -3.45 -0.42 5.64
C THR A 185 -4.10 0.94 5.88
N ASN A 186 -5.43 1.05 5.67
CA ASN A 186 -6.15 2.30 5.87
C ASN A 186 -6.08 2.76 7.33
N HIS A 187 -5.79 4.05 7.52
CA HIS A 187 -5.64 4.71 8.83
C HIS A 187 -4.45 4.24 9.68
N LEU A 188 -3.53 3.45 9.11
CA LEU A 188 -2.26 3.13 9.74
C LEU A 188 -1.19 4.13 9.29
N ASP A 189 -0.22 4.40 10.15
CA ASP A 189 0.97 5.14 9.76
C ASP A 189 2.03 4.22 9.11
N SER A 190 2.97 4.82 8.42
CA SER A 190 3.98 4.08 7.63
C SER A 190 4.84 3.12 8.47
N GLU A 191 5.06 3.41 9.77
CA GLU A 191 5.79 2.53 10.68
C GLU A 191 4.95 1.28 11.03
N THR A 192 3.68 1.48 11.33
CA THR A 192 2.74 0.39 11.59
C THR A 192 2.50 -0.48 10.35
N ILE A 193 2.43 0.12 9.16
CA ILE A 193 2.31 -0.61 7.90
C ILE A 193 3.55 -1.49 7.66
N ALA A 194 4.76 -0.97 7.86
CA ALA A 194 5.99 -1.73 7.70
C ALA A 194 6.05 -2.94 8.66
N TRP A 195 5.63 -2.75 9.91
CA TRP A 195 5.50 -3.85 10.87
C TRP A 195 4.45 -4.88 10.44
N LEU A 196 3.29 -4.44 9.92
CA LEU A 196 2.23 -5.33 9.45
C LEU A 196 2.70 -6.18 8.25
N GLU A 197 3.47 -5.60 7.33
CA GLU A 197 4.09 -6.32 6.21
C GLU A 197 4.97 -7.48 6.71
N GLU A 198 5.86 -7.19 7.67
CA GLU A 198 6.76 -8.18 8.24
C GLU A 198 5.98 -9.29 8.97
N TYR A 199 4.98 -8.90 9.76
CA TYR A 199 4.12 -9.82 10.48
C TYR A 199 3.37 -10.78 9.54
N LEU A 200 2.72 -10.25 8.49
CA LEU A 200 1.96 -11.05 7.52
C LEU A 200 2.88 -11.92 6.64
N ARG A 201 4.09 -11.44 6.34
CA ARG A 201 5.09 -12.23 5.63
C ARG A 201 5.52 -13.46 6.42
N GLY A 202 5.65 -13.32 7.74
CA GLY A 202 6.00 -14.41 8.66
C GLY A 202 4.88 -15.41 8.91
N GLN A 203 3.61 -15.09 8.62
CA GLN A 203 2.49 -16.00 8.83
C GLN A 203 2.50 -17.19 7.86
N LYS A 204 2.23 -18.40 8.40
CA LYS A 204 2.18 -19.67 7.65
C LYS A 204 0.85 -19.89 6.93
N GLY A 205 -0.25 -19.26 7.37
CA GLY A 205 -1.57 -19.34 6.77
C GLY A 205 -1.66 -18.67 5.41
N ALA A 206 -2.70 -19.00 4.65
CA ALA A 206 -2.98 -18.27 3.42
C ALA A 206 -3.58 -16.90 3.73
N LEU A 207 -3.29 -15.93 2.86
CA LEU A 207 -3.76 -14.56 2.96
C LEU A 207 -4.43 -14.15 1.64
N LEU A 208 -5.62 -13.60 1.74
CA LEU A 208 -6.30 -12.93 0.64
C LEU A 208 -6.61 -11.50 1.08
N MET A 209 -6.11 -10.51 0.37
CA MET A 209 -6.20 -9.12 0.81
C MET A 209 -6.62 -8.19 -0.32
N VAL A 210 -7.46 -7.22 0.02
CA VAL A 210 -7.76 -6.05 -0.79
C VAL A 210 -6.99 -4.88 -0.20
N THR A 211 -6.16 -4.22 -0.98
CA THR A 211 -5.51 -2.97 -0.58
C THR A 211 -5.11 -2.15 -1.78
N HIS A 212 -5.03 -0.84 -1.57
CA HIS A 212 -4.52 0.12 -2.56
C HIS A 212 -3.07 0.53 -2.29
N ASP A 213 -2.45 0.02 -1.22
CA ASP A 213 -1.04 0.24 -0.91
C ASP A 213 -0.14 -0.64 -1.79
N ARG A 214 0.52 -0.01 -2.77
CA ARG A 214 1.36 -0.67 -3.78
C ARG A 214 2.60 -1.32 -3.16
N TYR A 215 3.26 -0.64 -2.21
CA TYR A 215 4.41 -1.20 -1.49
C TYR A 215 4.02 -2.41 -0.64
N PHE A 216 2.85 -2.33 -0.01
CA PHE A 216 2.32 -3.45 0.78
C PHE A 216 2.05 -4.66 -0.11
N LEU A 217 1.42 -4.46 -1.29
CA LEU A 217 1.22 -5.53 -2.27
C LEU A 217 2.55 -6.08 -2.80
N ASP A 218 3.50 -5.20 -3.12
CA ASP A 218 4.79 -5.59 -3.68
C ASP A 218 5.62 -6.43 -2.70
N ASN A 219 5.58 -6.06 -1.42
CA ASN A 219 6.32 -6.74 -0.36
C ASN A 219 5.64 -8.00 0.19
N THR A 220 4.31 -8.12 0.05
CA THR A 220 3.56 -9.18 0.74
C THR A 220 2.94 -10.18 -0.23
N ALA A 221 2.44 -9.76 -1.40
CA ALA A 221 1.72 -10.64 -2.32
C ALA A 221 2.67 -11.54 -3.11
N THR A 222 2.25 -12.79 -3.30
CA THR A 222 2.88 -13.78 -4.20
C THR A 222 2.09 -13.98 -5.49
N LYS A 223 0.82 -13.57 -5.48
CA LYS A 223 -0.10 -13.59 -6.63
C LYS A 223 -1.00 -12.36 -6.56
N ILE A 224 -1.42 -11.85 -7.71
CA ILE A 224 -2.39 -10.75 -7.81
C ILE A 224 -3.61 -11.25 -8.60
N LEU A 225 -4.80 -10.98 -8.06
CA LEU A 225 -6.09 -11.18 -8.73
C LEU A 225 -6.65 -9.82 -9.12
N GLU A 226 -6.72 -9.52 -10.40
CA GLU A 226 -7.34 -8.31 -10.92
C GLU A 226 -8.82 -8.57 -11.23
N LEU A 227 -9.70 -7.72 -10.67
CA LEU A 227 -11.11 -7.67 -11.04
C LEU A 227 -11.35 -6.45 -11.94
N ASP A 228 -11.61 -6.69 -13.22
CA ASP A 228 -11.79 -5.67 -14.22
C ASP A 228 -13.05 -5.90 -15.05
N LYS A 229 -14.00 -4.95 -15.05
CA LYS A 229 -15.24 -4.96 -15.85
C LYS A 229 -16.00 -6.31 -15.81
N GLY A 230 -16.07 -6.93 -14.64
CA GLY A 230 -16.72 -8.21 -14.42
C GLY A 230 -15.87 -9.44 -14.75
N SER A 231 -14.71 -9.28 -15.34
CA SER A 231 -13.72 -10.34 -15.59
C SER A 231 -12.70 -10.42 -14.47
N ALA A 232 -12.04 -11.58 -14.34
CA ALA A 232 -10.95 -11.76 -13.37
C ALA A 232 -9.71 -12.31 -14.05
N TYR A 233 -8.57 -11.74 -13.73
CA TYR A 233 -7.27 -12.14 -14.26
C TYR A 233 -6.31 -12.42 -13.10
N THR A 234 -5.63 -13.57 -13.15
CA THR A 234 -4.66 -13.95 -12.13
C THR A 234 -3.25 -13.80 -12.67
N TYR A 235 -2.39 -13.11 -11.92
CA TYR A 235 -0.99 -12.88 -12.23
C TYR A 235 -0.12 -13.49 -11.15
N THR A 236 1.00 -14.09 -11.53
CA THR A 236 1.97 -14.66 -10.60
C THR A 236 3.06 -13.63 -10.34
N GLY A 237 3.42 -13.47 -9.08
CA GLY A 237 4.42 -12.50 -8.62
C GLY A 237 3.80 -11.38 -7.77
N ASN A 238 4.63 -10.37 -7.50
CA ASN A 238 4.29 -9.18 -6.73
C ASN A 238 3.59 -8.11 -7.58
N TYR A 239 3.36 -6.94 -7.01
CA TYR A 239 2.67 -5.84 -7.70
C TYR A 239 3.46 -5.31 -8.93
N SER A 240 4.78 -5.23 -8.84
CA SER A 240 5.63 -4.81 -9.96
C SER A 240 5.53 -5.79 -11.14
N SER A 241 5.61 -7.09 -10.87
CA SER A 241 5.41 -8.14 -11.89
C SER A 241 4.00 -8.13 -12.50
N PHE A 242 3.00 -7.79 -11.70
CA PHE A 242 1.62 -7.63 -12.17
C PHE A 242 1.52 -6.50 -13.21
N LEU A 243 2.13 -5.33 -12.95
CA LEU A 243 2.10 -4.20 -13.89
C LEU A 243 2.68 -4.57 -15.26
N GLU A 244 3.85 -5.22 -15.28
CA GLU A 244 4.49 -5.68 -16.53
C GLU A 244 3.60 -6.69 -17.29
N GLN A 245 3.03 -7.66 -16.58
CA GLN A 245 2.16 -8.67 -17.18
C GLN A 245 0.84 -8.07 -17.67
N LYS A 246 0.28 -7.07 -16.95
CA LYS A 246 -0.92 -6.33 -17.36
C LYS A 246 -0.65 -5.54 -18.64
N GLU A 247 0.45 -4.81 -18.72
CA GLU A 247 0.85 -4.06 -19.91
C GLU A 247 0.98 -4.99 -21.12
N ALA A 248 1.71 -6.09 -20.98
CA ALA A 248 1.85 -7.09 -22.04
C ALA A 248 0.51 -7.77 -22.44
N ARG A 249 -0.47 -7.84 -21.53
CA ARG A 249 -1.84 -8.28 -21.85
C ARG A 249 -2.56 -7.24 -22.69
N ILE A 250 -2.55 -5.98 -22.26
CA ILE A 250 -3.22 -4.86 -22.96
C ILE A 250 -2.66 -4.74 -24.38
N GLU A 251 -1.34 -4.76 -24.57
CA GLU A 251 -0.71 -4.72 -25.90
C GLU A 251 -1.19 -5.85 -26.81
N ARG A 252 -1.30 -7.07 -26.26
CA ARG A 252 -1.81 -8.23 -27.02
C ARG A 252 -3.28 -8.08 -27.39
N GLU A 253 -4.10 -7.55 -26.48
CA GLU A 253 -5.52 -7.27 -26.72
C GLU A 253 -5.69 -6.18 -27.79
N GLU A 254 -4.90 -5.10 -27.75
CA GLU A 254 -4.89 -4.04 -28.77
C GLU A 254 -4.47 -4.57 -30.13
N ALA A 255 -3.40 -5.34 -30.20
CA ALA A 255 -2.95 -5.96 -31.46
C ALA A 255 -3.99 -6.93 -32.02
N SER A 256 -4.70 -7.66 -31.17
CA SER A 256 -5.81 -8.54 -31.56
C SER A 256 -7.00 -7.75 -32.09
N GLU A 257 -7.36 -6.66 -31.40
CA GLU A 257 -8.46 -5.78 -31.82
C GLU A 257 -8.14 -5.07 -33.13
N GLN A 258 -6.91 -4.61 -33.33
CA GLN A 258 -6.47 -4.04 -34.61
C GLN A 258 -6.61 -5.05 -35.75
N LYS A 259 -6.23 -6.32 -35.52
CA LYS A 259 -6.43 -7.41 -36.49
C LYS A 259 -7.91 -7.65 -36.76
N ARG A 260 -8.76 -7.64 -35.71
CA ARG A 260 -10.21 -7.79 -35.81
C ARG A 260 -10.84 -6.67 -36.64
N GLN A 261 -10.48 -5.42 -36.35
CA GLN A 261 -10.97 -4.25 -37.09
C GLN A 261 -10.55 -4.29 -38.58
N ASN A 262 -9.31 -4.68 -38.85
CA ASN A 262 -8.83 -4.86 -40.21
C ASN A 262 -9.59 -5.97 -40.96
N PHE A 263 -9.85 -7.09 -40.27
CA PHE A 263 -10.69 -8.15 -40.81
C PHE A 263 -12.10 -7.65 -41.13
N LEU A 264 -12.79 -7.02 -40.16
CA LEU A 264 -14.14 -6.47 -40.35
C LEU A 264 -14.19 -5.44 -41.49
N ARG A 265 -13.19 -4.57 -41.58
CA ARG A 265 -13.10 -3.57 -42.69
C ARG A 265 -12.95 -4.24 -44.04
N ASN A 266 -12.15 -5.29 -44.15
CA ASN A 266 -11.94 -6.03 -45.39
C ASN A 266 -13.19 -6.82 -45.79
N GLU A 267 -13.86 -7.48 -44.80
CA GLU A 267 -15.09 -8.21 -45.03
C GLU A 267 -16.26 -7.27 -45.41
N LEU A 268 -16.34 -6.11 -44.79
CA LEU A 268 -17.34 -5.08 -45.14
C LEU A 268 -17.15 -4.57 -46.56
N LYS A 269 -15.88 -4.35 -46.99
CA LYS A 269 -15.59 -3.98 -48.39
C LYS A 269 -16.01 -5.08 -49.39
N TRP A 270 -15.81 -6.35 -49.00
CA TRP A 270 -16.23 -7.49 -49.80
C TRP A 270 -17.76 -7.61 -49.88
N LEU A 271 -18.48 -7.44 -48.77
CA LEU A 271 -19.95 -7.43 -48.69
C LEU A 271 -20.54 -6.30 -49.57
N ARG A 272 -19.95 -5.09 -49.52
CA ARG A 272 -20.42 -3.92 -50.34
C ARG A 272 -20.23 -4.10 -51.84
N ARG A 273 -19.31 -4.97 -52.27
CA ARG A 273 -19.09 -5.30 -53.70
C ARG A 273 -20.13 -6.24 -54.30
N GLY A 274 -21.24 -6.49 -53.62
CA GLY A 274 -22.36 -7.23 -54.14
C GLY A 274 -22.21 -8.77 -54.05
N ALA A 275 -21.66 -9.27 -52.97
CA ALA A 275 -21.58 -10.70 -52.68
C ALA A 275 -23.00 -11.29 -52.61
N GLN A 276 -23.46 -11.92 -53.69
CA GLN A 276 -24.74 -12.64 -53.70
C GLN A 276 -24.58 -13.96 -52.88
N ALA A 277 -25.38 -14.11 -51.81
CA ALA A 277 -25.32 -15.25 -50.90
C ALA A 277 -25.87 -16.57 -51.49
N ARG A 278 -25.35 -16.99 -52.66
CA ARG A 278 -25.81 -18.17 -53.37
C ARG A 278 -25.00 -19.43 -53.14
N SER A 279 -23.86 -19.34 -52.43
CA SER A 279 -23.04 -20.53 -52.12
C SER A 279 -22.86 -20.72 -50.64
N THR A 280 -22.74 -21.97 -50.20
CA THR A 280 -22.53 -22.36 -48.77
C THR A 280 -21.28 -21.66 -48.19
N LYS A 281 -20.24 -21.51 -48.97
CA LYS A 281 -18.99 -20.82 -48.55
C LYS A 281 -19.19 -19.30 -48.29
N GLN A 282 -20.10 -18.66 -49.03
CA GLN A 282 -20.42 -17.24 -48.83
C GLN A 282 -21.27 -17.03 -47.58
N ARG A 283 -22.20 -17.96 -47.28
CA ARG A 283 -23.04 -17.92 -46.08
C ARG A 283 -22.18 -18.10 -44.81
N ALA A 284 -21.29 -19.06 -44.79
CA ALA A 284 -20.36 -19.29 -43.69
C ALA A 284 -19.40 -18.07 -43.44
N ARG A 285 -19.05 -17.32 -44.52
CA ARG A 285 -18.23 -16.13 -44.40
C ARG A 285 -19.01 -14.94 -43.81
N ILE A 286 -20.31 -14.80 -44.17
CA ILE A 286 -21.19 -13.78 -43.58
C ILE A 286 -21.46 -14.11 -42.11
N GLU A 287 -21.75 -15.36 -41.75
CA GLU A 287 -21.94 -15.81 -40.38
C GLU A 287 -20.70 -15.53 -39.53
N ARG A 288 -19.51 -15.83 -40.04
CA ARG A 288 -18.23 -15.50 -39.39
C ARG A 288 -18.02 -13.98 -39.20
N TYR A 289 -18.41 -13.16 -40.20
CA TYR A 289 -18.35 -11.70 -40.07
C TYR A 289 -19.28 -11.21 -38.94
N GLU A 290 -20.51 -11.71 -38.86
CA GLU A 290 -21.46 -11.34 -37.82
C GLU A 290 -21.00 -11.82 -36.44
N GLU A 291 -20.45 -13.02 -36.33
CA GLU A 291 -19.84 -13.54 -35.11
C GLU A 291 -18.71 -12.65 -34.61
N VAL A 292 -17.76 -12.30 -35.50
CA VAL A 292 -16.62 -11.43 -35.16
C VAL A 292 -17.08 -9.99 -34.87
N LYS A 293 -18.11 -9.48 -35.56
CA LYS A 293 -18.68 -8.15 -35.33
C LYS A 293 -19.35 -8.04 -33.95
N ASN A 294 -20.02 -9.09 -33.50
CA ASN A 294 -20.76 -9.11 -32.24
C ASN A 294 -19.85 -9.27 -31.00
N LYS A 295 -18.59 -9.66 -31.17
CA LYS A 295 -17.58 -9.62 -30.09
C LYS A 295 -17.24 -8.16 -29.78
N LYS A 296 -17.83 -7.61 -28.70
CA LYS A 296 -17.44 -6.30 -28.16
C LYS A 296 -16.11 -6.46 -27.41
N VAL A 297 -15.12 -5.70 -27.80
CA VAL A 297 -13.85 -5.53 -27.06
C VAL A 297 -13.82 -4.06 -26.66
N ASP A 298 -13.87 -3.81 -25.37
CA ASP A 298 -13.82 -2.47 -24.79
C ASP A 298 -12.36 -2.16 -24.43
N LEU A 299 -11.65 -1.49 -25.35
CA LEU A 299 -10.28 -1.04 -25.10
C LEU A 299 -10.32 0.31 -24.42
N ASP A 300 -9.85 0.37 -23.20
CA ASP A 300 -9.68 1.61 -22.46
C ASP A 300 -8.48 2.40 -23.01
N ARG A 301 -8.74 3.58 -23.61
CA ARG A 301 -7.72 4.45 -24.23
C ARG A 301 -7.39 5.67 -23.38
N SER A 302 -7.47 5.60 -22.08
CA SER A 302 -7.29 6.77 -21.21
C SER A 302 -5.90 6.89 -20.58
N THR A 303 -4.85 7.00 -21.37
CA THR A 303 -3.59 7.62 -20.94
C THR A 303 -3.42 8.94 -21.69
N VAL A 304 -3.83 10.05 -21.09
CA VAL A 304 -3.60 11.39 -21.66
C VAL A 304 -2.95 12.26 -20.61
N GLU A 305 -1.77 12.76 -20.93
CA GLU A 305 -1.04 13.76 -20.13
C GLU A 305 -1.90 15.00 -19.91
N ILE A 306 -1.99 15.45 -18.65
CA ILE A 306 -2.79 16.62 -18.26
C ILE A 306 -1.88 17.62 -17.58
N GLY A 307 -1.29 18.54 -18.33
CA GLY A 307 -0.61 19.68 -17.75
C GLY A 307 -1.55 20.88 -17.59
N LEU A 308 -1.67 21.47 -16.39
CA LEU A 308 -2.38 22.73 -16.18
C LEU A 308 -1.49 23.93 -16.48
N ALA A 309 -2.05 24.99 -17.10
CA ALA A 309 -1.40 26.28 -17.20
C ALA A 309 -1.35 26.91 -15.80
N GLY A 310 -0.21 26.83 -15.14
CA GLY A 310 -0.03 27.49 -13.83
C GLY A 310 -0.17 29.01 -13.93
N SER A 311 -0.99 29.64 -13.07
CA SER A 311 -1.00 31.08 -12.91
C SER A 311 0.34 31.58 -12.37
N ARG A 312 0.74 32.83 -12.69
CA ARG A 312 2.01 33.41 -12.26
C ARG A 312 2.10 33.46 -10.73
N LEU A 313 3.03 32.70 -10.13
CA LEU A 313 3.42 32.81 -8.72
C LEU A 313 4.47 33.91 -8.56
N GLY A 314 4.35 34.72 -7.50
CA GLY A 314 5.36 35.66 -7.05
C GLY A 314 6.64 34.97 -6.55
N ARG A 315 7.62 35.72 -6.08
CA ARG A 315 8.89 35.20 -5.57
C ARG A 315 8.70 34.49 -4.22
N THR A 316 7.87 35.03 -3.33
CA THR A 316 7.46 34.41 -2.06
C THR A 316 6.08 33.80 -2.24
N VAL A 317 5.96 32.50 -1.98
CA VAL A 317 4.68 31.77 -2.09
C VAL A 317 4.01 31.73 -0.72
N ILE A 318 4.60 31.03 0.24
CA ILE A 318 4.16 30.98 1.64
C ILE A 318 5.43 30.96 2.49
N GLU A 319 5.48 31.78 3.53
CA GLU A 319 6.60 31.86 4.45
C GLU A 319 6.11 31.70 5.89
N LEU A 320 6.67 30.74 6.58
CA LEU A 320 6.50 30.51 8.01
C LEU A 320 7.81 30.90 8.69
N ASP A 321 7.72 31.73 9.73
CA ASP A 321 8.88 32.20 10.48
C ASP A 321 8.67 31.98 11.99
N HIS A 322 9.55 31.15 12.58
CA HIS A 322 9.53 30.78 14.01
C HIS A 322 8.18 30.33 14.55
N VAL A 323 7.43 29.57 13.73
CA VAL A 323 6.08 29.10 14.07
C VAL A 323 6.12 28.02 15.13
N SER A 324 5.40 28.26 16.24
CA SER A 324 5.17 27.24 17.28
C SER A 324 3.67 27.10 17.55
N TYR A 325 3.22 25.88 17.84
CA TYR A 325 1.82 25.60 18.10
C TYR A 325 1.63 24.53 19.18
N GLU A 326 0.78 24.81 20.15
CA GLU A 326 0.50 23.93 21.29
C GLU A 326 -1.00 23.69 21.43
N VAL A 327 -1.37 22.49 21.86
CA VAL A 327 -2.75 22.11 22.17
C VAL A 327 -2.78 21.31 23.47
N GLY A 328 -3.55 21.78 24.44
CA GLY A 328 -3.72 21.07 25.71
C GLY A 328 -2.42 20.81 26.47
N GLY A 329 -1.46 21.72 26.39
CA GLY A 329 -0.14 21.57 27.04
C GLY A 329 0.83 20.64 26.31
N ARG A 330 0.46 20.15 25.11
CA ARG A 330 1.35 19.37 24.25
C ARG A 330 1.83 20.24 23.09
N THR A 331 3.15 20.32 22.92
CA THR A 331 3.76 20.99 21.77
C THR A 331 3.54 20.13 20.52
N ILE A 332 2.85 20.71 19.53
CA ILE A 332 2.55 20.08 18.23
C ILE A 332 3.58 20.51 17.19
N ILE A 333 3.95 21.78 17.17
CA ILE A 333 4.96 22.34 16.29
C ILE A 333 5.89 23.20 17.15
N ARG A 334 7.21 22.98 17.00
CA ARG A 334 8.25 23.68 17.73
C ARG A 334 9.15 24.44 16.78
N ASP A 335 9.14 25.75 16.87
CA ASP A 335 10.10 26.66 16.20
C ASP A 335 10.37 26.32 14.72
N PHE A 336 9.29 26.24 13.94
CA PHE A 336 9.34 25.84 12.55
C PHE A 336 9.42 27.04 11.62
N SER A 337 10.48 27.11 10.80
CA SER A 337 10.64 28.13 9.77
C SER A 337 10.85 27.47 8.40
N TYR A 338 10.08 27.90 7.41
CA TYR A 338 10.19 27.41 6.04
C TYR A 338 9.59 28.37 5.03
N THR A 339 10.29 28.60 3.93
CA THR A 339 9.78 29.36 2.78
C THR A 339 9.47 28.42 1.64
N VAL A 340 8.19 28.33 1.28
CA VAL A 340 7.73 27.53 0.14
C VAL A 340 8.16 28.18 -1.17
N LEU A 341 8.85 27.44 -2.01
CA LEU A 341 9.29 27.86 -3.33
C LEU A 341 8.24 27.52 -4.40
N ARG A 342 8.34 28.16 -5.55
CA ARG A 342 7.37 28.08 -6.64
C ARG A 342 7.04 26.66 -7.12
N ASN A 343 8.04 25.78 -7.16
CA ASN A 343 7.89 24.41 -7.67
C ASN A 343 8.20 23.38 -6.58
N ASP A 344 8.12 23.76 -5.31
CA ASP A 344 8.38 22.83 -4.23
C ASP A 344 7.36 21.69 -4.23
N ARG A 345 7.87 20.47 -4.07
CA ARG A 345 7.10 19.25 -3.86
C ARG A 345 7.51 18.65 -2.53
N VAL A 346 6.72 18.93 -1.51
CA VAL A 346 7.08 18.67 -0.11
C VAL A 346 6.09 17.69 0.50
N ALA A 347 6.58 16.55 0.94
CA ALA A 347 5.81 15.62 1.75
C ALA A 347 6.01 15.88 3.24
N ILE A 348 4.97 15.67 4.04
CA ILE A 348 4.99 15.77 5.49
C ILE A 348 4.68 14.40 6.08
N LEU A 349 5.65 13.82 6.78
CA LEU A 349 5.57 12.49 7.38
C LEU A 349 5.57 12.55 8.90
N GLY A 350 4.99 11.54 9.53
CA GLY A 350 4.97 11.38 10.98
C GLY A 350 3.85 10.47 11.42
N ARG A 351 3.91 10.01 12.67
CA ARG A 351 2.87 9.16 13.27
C ARG A 351 1.51 9.84 13.27
N ASN A 352 0.45 9.06 13.42
CA ASN A 352 -0.88 9.59 13.55
C ASN A 352 -1.02 10.45 14.81
N GLY A 353 -1.69 11.62 14.66
CA GLY A 353 -1.87 12.58 15.77
C GLY A 353 -0.65 13.45 16.10
N THR A 354 0.40 13.49 15.28
CA THR A 354 1.57 14.38 15.48
C THR A 354 1.32 15.83 15.08
N GLY A 355 0.24 16.13 14.33
CA GLY A 355 -0.09 17.50 13.93
C GLY A 355 0.10 17.80 12.44
N LYS A 356 0.22 16.77 11.58
CA LYS A 356 0.39 16.94 10.12
C LYS A 356 -0.69 17.83 9.50
N SER A 357 -1.97 17.54 9.75
CA SER A 357 -3.10 18.36 9.28
C SER A 357 -3.12 19.75 9.91
N THR A 358 -2.63 19.91 11.16
CA THR A 358 -2.49 21.20 11.82
C THR A 358 -1.50 22.08 11.07
N LEU A 359 -0.34 21.51 10.67
CA LEU A 359 0.66 22.22 9.89
C LEU A 359 0.12 22.63 8.52
N LEU A 360 -0.60 21.76 7.81
CA LEU A 360 -1.25 22.12 6.55
C LEU A 360 -2.29 23.25 6.72
N ASN A 361 -3.06 23.24 7.82
CA ASN A 361 -4.00 24.32 8.11
C ASN A 361 -3.30 25.65 8.39
N ILE A 362 -2.10 25.64 8.98
CA ILE A 362 -1.27 26.83 9.17
C ILE A 362 -0.77 27.34 7.81
N PHE A 363 -0.25 26.46 6.94
CA PHE A 363 0.13 26.82 5.56
C PHE A 363 -1.04 27.37 4.75
N ALA A 364 -2.25 26.87 4.99
CA ALA A 364 -3.47 27.37 4.35
C ALA A 364 -3.96 28.73 4.90
N GLY A 365 -3.35 29.25 5.97
CA GLY A 365 -3.82 30.43 6.68
C GLY A 365 -5.16 30.25 7.42
N ARG A 366 -5.65 29.01 7.54
CA ARG A 366 -6.89 28.66 8.24
C ARG A 366 -6.73 28.60 9.75
N LEU A 367 -5.49 28.40 10.20
CA LEU A 367 -5.13 28.35 11.60
C LEU A 367 -3.99 29.33 11.87
N GLN A 368 -4.22 30.27 12.78
CA GLN A 368 -3.18 31.21 13.21
C GLN A 368 -2.34 30.59 14.34
N PRO A 369 -1.01 30.53 14.21
CA PRO A 369 -0.16 30.04 15.29
C PRO A 369 -0.11 31.07 16.43
N PRO A 370 -0.01 30.63 17.70
CA PRO A 370 0.13 31.54 18.84
C PRO A 370 1.51 32.23 18.88
N SER A 371 2.53 31.67 18.22
CA SER A 371 3.87 32.23 18.11
C SER A 371 4.40 32.07 16.69
N GLY A 372 5.17 33.04 16.22
CA GLY A 372 5.69 33.13 14.87
C GLY A 372 4.75 33.86 13.91
N THR A 373 5.16 33.94 12.65
CA THR A 373 4.39 34.64 11.60
C THR A 373 4.19 33.74 10.37
N VAL A 374 3.03 33.93 9.73
CA VAL A 374 2.68 33.27 8.46
C VAL A 374 2.38 34.33 7.42
N THR A 375 3.17 34.36 6.36
CA THR A 375 3.00 35.29 5.25
C THR A 375 2.61 34.54 3.98
N ILE A 376 1.46 34.86 3.40
CA ILE A 376 0.97 34.29 2.15
C ILE A 376 1.04 35.35 1.06
N GLY A 377 1.66 35.02 -0.07
CA GLY A 377 1.80 35.94 -1.20
C GLY A 377 0.46 36.34 -1.80
N GLN A 378 0.31 37.59 -2.24
CA GLN A 378 -0.96 38.11 -2.79
C GLN A 378 -1.47 37.37 -4.05
N THR A 379 -0.58 36.73 -4.82
CA THR A 379 -0.93 35.96 -6.02
C THR A 379 -1.19 34.49 -5.75
N VAL A 380 -1.12 34.08 -4.50
CA VAL A 380 -1.29 32.68 -4.10
C VAL A 380 -2.77 32.31 -4.11
N LYS A 381 -3.08 31.24 -4.82
CA LYS A 381 -4.41 30.62 -4.88
C LYS A 381 -4.28 29.19 -4.41
N ILE A 382 -4.71 28.95 -3.17
CA ILE A 382 -4.56 27.65 -2.50
C ILE A 382 -5.73 26.76 -2.84
N GLY A 383 -5.44 25.58 -3.42
CA GLY A 383 -6.36 24.45 -3.49
C GLY A 383 -6.09 23.53 -2.30
N TYR A 384 -7.04 23.38 -1.37
CA TYR A 384 -6.85 22.56 -0.19
C TYR A 384 -7.79 21.36 -0.16
N PHE A 385 -7.22 20.18 -0.36
CA PHE A 385 -7.91 18.91 -0.22
C PHE A 385 -7.77 18.40 1.21
N THR A 386 -8.87 18.38 1.95
CA THR A 386 -8.90 18.01 3.37
C THR A 386 -9.32 16.57 3.59
N GLN A 387 -8.85 15.96 4.68
CA GLN A 387 -9.22 14.60 5.07
C GLN A 387 -10.72 14.47 5.39
N ARG A 388 -11.36 15.51 5.92
CA ARG A 388 -12.79 15.50 6.25
C ARG A 388 -13.63 15.74 5.00
N ALA A 389 -14.72 14.99 4.87
CA ALA A 389 -15.69 15.21 3.81
C ALA A 389 -16.24 16.66 3.90
N VAL A 390 -16.11 17.38 2.78
CA VAL A 390 -16.74 18.70 2.65
C VAL A 390 -18.23 18.49 2.44
N SER A 391 -19.05 19.29 3.09
CA SER A 391 -20.49 19.32 2.86
C SER A 391 -20.76 19.70 1.39
N MET A 392 -21.22 18.75 0.61
CA MET A 392 -21.65 18.98 -0.78
C MET A 392 -23.18 19.11 -0.80
N ASP A 393 -23.71 19.92 -1.70
CA ASP A 393 -25.16 19.90 -1.94
C ASP A 393 -25.53 18.58 -2.66
N GLU A 394 -26.08 17.66 -1.90
CA GLU A 394 -26.44 16.32 -2.39
C GLU A 394 -27.53 16.31 -3.46
N ARG A 395 -28.23 17.44 -3.68
CA ARG A 395 -29.26 17.60 -4.70
C ARG A 395 -28.70 17.85 -6.08
N LEU A 396 -27.48 18.41 -6.17
CA LEU A 396 -26.79 18.67 -7.43
C LEU A 396 -26.37 17.37 -8.11
N ARG A 397 -26.28 17.42 -9.43
CA ARG A 397 -25.61 16.38 -10.22
C ARG A 397 -24.10 16.59 -10.18
N ALA A 398 -23.33 15.52 -10.33
CA ALA A 398 -21.87 15.60 -10.28
C ALA A 398 -21.29 16.66 -11.24
N ILE A 399 -21.78 16.72 -12.48
CA ILE A 399 -21.34 17.71 -13.48
C ILE A 399 -21.71 19.13 -13.08
N GLU A 400 -22.88 19.36 -12.50
CA GLU A 400 -23.34 20.69 -12.05
C GLU A 400 -22.43 21.23 -10.96
N TYR A 401 -22.06 20.37 -9.99
CA TYR A 401 -21.16 20.71 -8.90
C TYR A 401 -19.76 21.12 -9.38
N ILE A 402 -19.25 20.47 -10.43
CA ILE A 402 -17.97 20.86 -11.04
C ILE A 402 -18.10 22.15 -11.84
N GLN A 403 -19.19 22.32 -12.59
CA GLN A 403 -19.41 23.52 -13.42
C GLN A 403 -19.65 24.80 -12.61
N GLU A 404 -20.05 24.68 -11.33
CA GLU A 404 -20.08 25.82 -10.41
C GLU A 404 -18.68 26.42 -10.17
N ALA A 405 -17.61 25.60 -10.15
CA ALA A 405 -16.24 26.09 -10.01
C ALA A 405 -15.73 26.71 -11.32
N ALA A 406 -15.80 25.94 -12.43
CA ALA A 406 -15.47 26.41 -13.76
C ALA A 406 -16.09 25.49 -14.83
N ARG A 407 -16.37 26.05 -16.02
CA ARG A 407 -16.86 25.26 -17.17
C ARG A 407 -15.74 24.62 -17.99
N ALA A 408 -14.57 25.19 -17.95
CA ALA A 408 -13.35 24.70 -18.62
C ALA A 408 -12.13 25.27 -17.91
N ILE A 409 -11.01 24.57 -18.03
CA ILE A 409 -9.69 24.99 -17.51
C ILE A 409 -8.69 25.04 -18.66
N THR A 410 -7.61 25.80 -18.45
CA THR A 410 -6.54 25.93 -19.44
C THR A 410 -5.41 24.99 -19.09
N LEU A 411 -4.96 24.17 -20.06
CA LEU A 411 -3.83 23.26 -19.90
C LEU A 411 -2.49 23.99 -20.12
N ALA A 412 -1.40 23.36 -19.74
CA ALA A 412 -0.04 23.91 -19.86
C ALA A 412 0.39 24.20 -21.30
N ASP A 413 -0.18 23.51 -22.27
CA ASP A 413 0.00 23.71 -23.71
C ASP A 413 -0.84 24.87 -24.29
N GLY A 414 -1.68 25.50 -23.45
CA GLY A 414 -2.60 26.56 -23.85
C GLY A 414 -3.94 26.06 -24.39
N SER A 415 -4.15 24.77 -24.54
CA SER A 415 -5.44 24.19 -24.90
C SER A 415 -6.45 24.31 -23.76
N ARG A 416 -7.75 24.24 -24.08
CA ARG A 416 -8.82 24.25 -23.07
C ARG A 416 -9.47 22.88 -23.00
N ILE A 417 -9.60 22.37 -21.79
CA ILE A 417 -10.34 21.15 -21.48
C ILE A 417 -11.65 21.50 -20.78
N SER A 418 -12.75 20.91 -21.23
CA SER A 418 -14.06 21.11 -20.60
C SER A 418 -14.16 20.33 -19.26
N ALA A 419 -15.07 20.77 -18.38
CA ALA A 419 -15.39 20.06 -17.15
C ALA A 419 -15.77 18.59 -17.43
N LYS A 420 -16.52 18.34 -18.52
CA LYS A 420 -16.93 16.99 -18.93
C LYS A 420 -15.74 16.11 -19.27
N GLU A 421 -14.81 16.59 -20.09
CA GLU A 421 -13.61 15.85 -20.49
C GLU A 421 -12.68 15.59 -19.30
N LEU A 422 -12.52 16.58 -18.37
CA LEU A 422 -11.74 16.37 -17.16
C LEU A 422 -12.37 15.32 -16.26
N MET A 423 -13.69 15.33 -16.11
CA MET A 423 -14.41 14.29 -15.36
C MET A 423 -14.23 12.90 -15.98
N GLU A 424 -14.27 12.78 -17.32
CA GLU A 424 -14.02 11.50 -18.00
C GLU A 424 -12.61 10.98 -17.70
N ARG A 425 -11.59 11.86 -17.70
CA ARG A 425 -10.21 11.50 -17.35
C ARG A 425 -10.06 11.05 -15.89
N PHE A 426 -10.85 11.60 -14.97
CA PHE A 426 -10.91 11.17 -13.57
C PHE A 426 -11.93 10.05 -13.33
N LEU A 427 -12.17 9.23 -14.34
CA LEU A 427 -13.02 8.03 -14.24
C LEU A 427 -14.47 8.33 -13.83
N PHE A 428 -15.03 9.48 -14.30
CA PHE A 428 -16.45 9.78 -14.27
C PHE A 428 -17.03 9.63 -15.69
N PRO A 429 -17.45 8.43 -16.10
CA PRO A 429 -18.09 8.21 -17.39
C PRO A 429 -19.38 9.01 -17.52
N GLY A 430 -19.87 9.26 -18.73
CA GLY A 430 -20.99 10.14 -18.99
C GLY A 430 -22.24 9.89 -18.15
N GLU A 431 -22.57 8.64 -17.87
CA GLU A 431 -23.71 8.28 -17.02
C GLU A 431 -23.51 8.75 -15.56
N LEU A 432 -22.31 8.57 -15.02
CA LEU A 432 -21.96 8.96 -13.66
C LEU A 432 -21.93 10.48 -13.47
N GLN A 433 -21.58 11.24 -14.53
CA GLN A 433 -21.58 12.70 -14.50
C GLN A 433 -22.96 13.31 -14.23
N TRP A 434 -24.02 12.65 -14.69
CA TRP A 434 -25.40 13.09 -14.52
C TRP A 434 -26.07 12.52 -13.28
N THR A 435 -25.36 11.70 -12.50
CA THR A 435 -25.87 11.12 -11.24
C THR A 435 -25.91 12.17 -10.14
N PRO A 436 -27.00 12.25 -9.35
CA PRO A 436 -27.05 13.08 -8.15
C PRO A 436 -25.98 12.68 -7.14
N ILE A 437 -25.35 13.67 -6.50
CA ILE A 437 -24.27 13.47 -5.51
C ILE A 437 -24.72 12.56 -4.36
N ALA A 438 -25.98 12.63 -3.94
CA ALA A 438 -26.54 11.74 -2.94
C ALA A 438 -26.33 10.23 -3.24
N ARG A 439 -26.29 9.85 -4.53
CA ARG A 439 -26.17 8.46 -4.97
C ARG A 439 -24.73 8.02 -5.22
N LEU A 440 -23.78 8.93 -5.14
CA LEU A 440 -22.36 8.63 -5.31
C LEU A 440 -21.82 7.93 -4.06
N SER A 441 -20.93 6.95 -4.28
CA SER A 441 -20.16 6.32 -3.22
C SER A 441 -19.21 7.32 -2.54
N GLY A 442 -18.70 6.98 -1.34
CA GLY A 442 -17.75 7.82 -0.62
C GLY A 442 -16.49 8.14 -1.43
N GLY A 443 -15.93 7.15 -2.11
CA GLY A 443 -14.76 7.34 -2.99
C GLY A 443 -15.06 8.22 -4.20
N GLU A 444 -16.25 8.08 -4.82
CA GLU A 444 -16.68 8.95 -5.93
C GLU A 444 -16.90 10.39 -5.47
N LYS A 445 -17.53 10.61 -4.31
CA LYS A 445 -17.67 11.94 -3.70
C LYS A 445 -16.30 12.58 -3.46
N ARG A 446 -15.33 11.80 -2.99
CA ARG A 446 -13.97 12.27 -2.72
C ARG A 446 -13.22 12.64 -4.00
N ARG A 447 -13.32 11.82 -5.05
CA ARG A 447 -12.81 12.15 -6.39
C ARG A 447 -13.45 13.42 -6.95
N LEU A 448 -14.76 13.56 -6.79
CA LEU A 448 -15.49 14.74 -7.26
C LEU A 448 -15.02 16.01 -6.54
N PHE A 449 -14.75 15.93 -5.25
CA PHE A 449 -14.21 17.06 -4.47
C PHE A 449 -12.82 17.46 -4.94
N LEU A 450 -11.95 16.47 -5.19
CA LEU A 450 -10.62 16.72 -5.76
C LEU A 450 -10.73 17.43 -7.11
N LEU A 451 -11.57 16.94 -8.01
CA LEU A 451 -11.82 17.56 -9.32
C LEU A 451 -12.26 19.02 -9.19
N ARG A 452 -13.15 19.34 -8.26
CA ARG A 452 -13.60 20.72 -8.04
C ARG A 452 -12.45 21.63 -7.66
N ILE A 453 -11.56 21.19 -6.75
CA ILE A 453 -10.36 21.94 -6.38
C ILE A 453 -9.48 22.21 -7.59
N LEU A 454 -9.28 21.22 -8.45
CA LEU A 454 -8.45 21.35 -9.65
C LEU A 454 -9.09 22.30 -10.67
N MET A 455 -10.40 22.29 -10.80
CA MET A 455 -11.14 23.22 -11.67
C MET A 455 -11.03 24.69 -11.24
N GLU A 456 -10.70 24.95 -10.00
CA GLU A 456 -10.44 26.30 -9.52
C GLU A 456 -9.10 26.87 -9.97
N GLU A 457 -8.27 26.11 -10.72
CA GLU A 457 -6.94 26.49 -11.20
C GLU A 457 -6.03 27.04 -10.08
N PRO A 458 -5.80 26.29 -8.99
CA PRO A 458 -4.89 26.72 -7.93
C PRO A 458 -3.45 26.78 -8.44
N ASN A 459 -2.58 27.56 -7.76
CA ASN A 459 -1.13 27.56 -7.99
C ASN A 459 -0.33 27.06 -6.78
N VAL A 460 -1.02 26.74 -5.68
CA VAL A 460 -0.51 25.98 -4.53
C VAL A 460 -1.53 24.90 -4.18
N LEU A 461 -1.08 23.66 -4.13
CA LEU A 461 -1.90 22.52 -3.69
C LEU A 461 -1.48 22.08 -2.28
N LEU A 462 -2.45 22.00 -1.39
CA LEU A 462 -2.30 21.38 -0.08
C LEU A 462 -3.17 20.13 -0.05
N LEU A 463 -2.55 18.96 0.10
CA LEU A 463 -3.25 17.67 0.04
C LEU A 463 -3.10 16.93 1.38
N ASP A 464 -4.20 16.72 2.09
CA ASP A 464 -4.23 15.99 3.36
C ASP A 464 -4.79 14.59 3.14
N GLU A 465 -3.90 13.59 3.11
CA GLU A 465 -4.18 12.18 2.83
C GLU A 465 -5.01 11.98 1.53
N PRO A 466 -4.53 12.46 0.38
CA PRO A 466 -5.29 12.38 -0.86
C PRO A 466 -5.45 10.95 -1.39
N THR A 467 -4.58 10.04 -0.98
CA THR A 467 -4.55 8.64 -1.43
C THR A 467 -5.57 7.76 -0.71
N ASN A 468 -6.07 8.18 0.46
CA ASN A 468 -7.08 7.41 1.19
C ASN A 468 -8.39 7.32 0.39
N ASP A 469 -8.97 6.12 0.35
CA ASP A 469 -10.23 5.80 -0.35
C ASP A 469 -10.19 5.95 -1.89
N LEU A 470 -9.02 6.25 -2.49
CA LEU A 470 -8.83 6.24 -3.94
C LEU A 470 -8.35 4.85 -4.41
N ASP A 471 -8.86 4.41 -5.55
CA ASP A 471 -8.33 3.20 -6.20
C ASP A 471 -7.03 3.48 -6.97
N LEU A 472 -6.32 2.41 -7.32
CA LEU A 472 -5.03 2.48 -7.99
C LEU A 472 -5.07 3.25 -9.32
N GLU A 473 -6.16 3.16 -10.06
CA GLU A 473 -6.33 3.88 -11.34
C GLU A 473 -6.53 5.38 -11.10
N THR A 474 -7.38 5.74 -10.13
CA THR A 474 -7.56 7.15 -9.74
C THR A 474 -6.27 7.76 -9.18
N MET A 475 -5.50 6.98 -8.41
CA MET A 475 -4.18 7.43 -7.92
C MET A 475 -3.22 7.69 -9.09
N ALA A 476 -3.18 6.81 -10.10
CA ALA A 476 -2.35 7.02 -11.28
C ALA A 476 -2.72 8.30 -12.03
N VAL A 477 -4.02 8.60 -12.16
CA VAL A 477 -4.49 9.86 -12.77
C VAL A 477 -4.09 11.07 -11.93
N LEU A 478 -4.22 11.00 -10.60
CA LEU A 478 -3.80 12.07 -9.70
C LEU A 478 -2.28 12.30 -9.78
N GLU A 479 -1.49 11.23 -9.78
CA GLU A 479 -0.04 11.30 -9.93
C GLU A 479 0.37 11.97 -11.23
N SER A 480 -0.20 11.55 -12.36
CA SER A 480 0.05 12.17 -13.67
C SER A 480 -0.31 13.65 -13.67
N PHE A 481 -1.45 14.01 -13.04
CA PHE A 481 -1.84 15.41 -12.89
C PHE A 481 -0.84 16.23 -12.07
N ILE A 482 -0.36 15.66 -10.95
CA ILE A 482 0.61 16.30 -10.06
C ILE A 482 1.96 16.46 -10.77
N ASP A 483 2.40 15.48 -11.56
CA ASP A 483 3.64 15.55 -12.34
C ASP A 483 3.66 16.77 -13.26
N ASP A 484 2.53 17.05 -13.91
CA ASP A 484 2.37 18.17 -14.84
C ASP A 484 2.02 19.51 -14.16
N PHE A 485 1.71 19.50 -12.87
CA PHE A 485 1.29 20.70 -12.14
C PHE A 485 2.43 21.70 -11.98
N ARG A 486 2.22 22.93 -12.45
CA ARG A 486 3.19 24.03 -12.40
C ARG A 486 2.95 24.95 -11.20
N GLY A 487 3.17 24.44 -10.01
CA GLY A 487 2.98 25.16 -8.75
C GLY A 487 3.59 24.43 -7.58
N ALA A 488 3.49 25.01 -6.38
CA ALA A 488 3.96 24.35 -5.18
C ALA A 488 2.94 23.32 -4.67
N ILE A 489 3.42 22.19 -4.20
CA ILE A 489 2.60 21.11 -3.64
C ILE A 489 3.16 20.74 -2.28
N LEU A 490 2.31 20.82 -1.26
CA LEU A 490 2.60 20.30 0.07
C LEU A 490 1.56 19.23 0.38
N PHE A 491 2.00 18.06 0.77
CA PHE A 491 1.07 16.96 1.00
C PHE A 491 1.44 16.09 2.19
N VAL A 492 0.42 15.55 2.82
CA VAL A 492 0.51 14.49 3.82
C VAL A 492 0.03 13.21 3.17
N SER A 493 0.82 12.16 3.20
CA SER A 493 0.40 10.83 2.75
C SER A 493 1.13 9.74 3.53
N HIS A 494 0.43 8.63 3.75
CA HIS A 494 1.01 7.39 4.25
C HIS A 494 1.37 6.43 3.11
N ASP A 495 0.97 6.72 1.89
CA ASP A 495 1.37 6.00 0.69
C ASP A 495 2.84 6.33 0.34
N ARG A 496 3.71 5.38 0.65
CA ARG A 496 5.16 5.50 0.47
C ARG A 496 5.54 5.66 -1.01
N PHE A 497 4.82 4.98 -1.90
CA PHE A 497 5.04 5.07 -3.34
C PHE A 497 4.70 6.47 -3.86
N PHE A 498 3.58 7.03 -3.41
CA PHE A 498 3.16 8.38 -3.73
C PHE A 498 4.19 9.42 -3.27
N VAL A 499 4.73 9.24 -2.05
CA VAL A 499 5.79 10.11 -1.52
C VAL A 499 7.08 9.99 -2.32
N ASP A 500 7.55 8.77 -2.62
CA ASP A 500 8.79 8.56 -3.39
C ASP A 500 8.72 9.12 -4.80
N ARG A 501 7.55 9.00 -5.43
CA ARG A 501 7.37 9.48 -6.80
C ARG A 501 7.29 11.00 -6.89
N LEU A 502 6.65 11.66 -5.93
CA LEU A 502 6.23 13.05 -6.07
C LEU A 502 7.04 14.03 -5.22
N ALA A 503 7.66 13.59 -4.12
CA ALA A 503 8.34 14.49 -3.20
C ALA A 503 9.81 14.71 -3.57
N ASP A 504 10.21 15.97 -3.71
CA ASP A 504 11.61 16.38 -3.77
C ASP A 504 12.21 16.55 -2.37
N LYS A 505 11.35 16.80 -1.39
CA LYS A 505 11.72 17.06 0.02
C LYS A 505 10.70 16.42 0.95
N VAL A 506 11.17 15.96 2.09
CA VAL A 506 10.32 15.35 3.11
C VAL A 506 10.57 16.02 4.46
N PHE A 507 9.52 16.53 5.10
CA PHE A 507 9.53 16.90 6.51
C PHE A 507 9.08 15.73 7.37
N VAL A 508 9.89 15.38 8.36
CA VAL A 508 9.56 14.30 9.30
C VAL A 508 9.39 14.88 10.69
N TYR A 509 8.21 14.65 11.26
CA TYR A 509 7.92 15.02 12.64
C TYR A 509 8.77 14.24 13.63
N GLN A 510 9.43 14.94 14.54
CA GLN A 510 10.17 14.36 15.65
C GLN A 510 9.27 14.26 16.90
N PRO A 511 9.61 13.38 17.87
CA PRO A 511 8.81 13.22 19.08
C PRO A 511 8.65 14.49 19.93
N ASP A 512 9.55 15.44 19.80
CA ASP A 512 9.57 16.72 20.52
C ASP A 512 8.77 17.84 19.84
N GLY A 513 8.12 17.56 18.71
CA GLY A 513 7.34 18.51 17.90
C GLY A 513 8.16 19.33 16.91
N SER A 514 9.48 19.09 16.80
CA SER A 514 10.29 19.67 15.73
C SER A 514 10.09 18.94 14.41
N LEU A 515 10.39 19.60 13.30
CA LEU A 515 10.34 19.00 11.96
C LEU A 515 11.75 18.97 11.37
N ARG A 516 12.15 17.80 10.89
CA ARG A 516 13.42 17.61 10.22
C ARG A 516 13.24 17.46 8.71
N LEU A 517 14.03 18.23 7.94
CA LEU A 517 14.00 18.20 6.48
C LEU A 517 15.00 17.16 5.93
N TYR A 518 14.53 16.37 4.98
CA TYR A 518 15.34 15.48 4.14
C TYR A 518 15.15 15.86 2.68
N ALA A 519 16.25 15.91 1.90
CA ALA A 519 16.23 16.20 0.48
C ALA A 519 16.10 14.89 -0.31
N GLY A 520 14.90 14.49 -0.67
CA GLY A 520 14.56 13.25 -1.37
C GLY A 520 13.22 12.69 -0.91
N GLY A 521 12.80 11.55 -1.47
CA GLY A 521 11.56 10.85 -1.16
C GLY A 521 11.60 10.02 0.13
N TYR A 522 10.63 9.14 0.29
CA TYR A 522 10.49 8.27 1.46
C TYR A 522 11.66 7.28 1.61
N SER A 523 12.09 6.67 0.52
CA SER A 523 13.20 5.70 0.50
C SER A 523 14.50 6.33 0.97
N TYR A 524 14.82 7.53 0.48
CA TYR A 524 15.99 8.29 0.93
C TYR A 524 15.93 8.65 2.42
N TYR A 525 14.77 9.11 2.90
CA TYR A 525 14.56 9.35 4.32
C TYR A 525 14.83 8.10 5.17
N LYS A 526 14.29 6.94 4.76
CA LYS A 526 14.47 5.68 5.49
C LYS A 526 15.91 5.18 5.49
N GLU A 527 16.63 5.34 4.41
CA GLU A 527 18.05 5.04 4.35
C GLU A 527 18.84 5.88 5.37
N LYS A 528 18.59 7.19 5.38
CA LYS A 528 19.24 8.10 6.34
C LYS A 528 18.87 7.82 7.80
N GLU A 529 17.64 7.49 8.07
CA GLU A 529 17.17 7.08 9.41
C GLU A 529 17.92 5.84 9.90
N ARG A 530 18.07 4.81 9.04
CA ARG A 530 18.82 3.58 9.36
C ARG A 530 20.30 3.85 9.59
N GLU A 531 20.93 4.70 8.78
CA GLU A 531 22.33 5.11 8.99
C GLU A 531 22.52 5.82 10.34
N GLU A 532 21.58 6.68 10.73
CA GLU A 532 21.65 7.39 12.01
C GLU A 532 21.40 6.46 13.20
N GLU A 533 20.46 5.54 13.08
CA GLU A 533 20.19 4.53 14.10
C GLU A 533 21.39 3.60 14.29
N ALA A 534 22.02 3.15 13.21
CA ALA A 534 23.22 2.34 13.24
C ALA A 534 24.39 3.09 13.93
N LYS A 535 24.57 4.36 13.63
CA LYS A 535 25.58 5.22 14.30
C LYS A 535 25.29 5.40 15.79
N LYS A 536 24.02 5.59 16.17
CA LYS A 536 23.60 5.70 17.58
C LYS A 536 23.78 4.37 18.32
N ALA A 537 23.47 3.24 17.69
CA ALA A 537 23.68 1.92 18.28
C ALA A 537 25.16 1.60 18.52
N GLN A 538 26.05 2.05 17.64
CA GLN A 538 27.50 1.94 17.80
C GLN A 538 28.07 2.86 18.90
N GLN A 539 27.42 3.98 19.19
CA GLN A 539 27.84 4.96 20.20
C GLN A 539 27.18 4.72 21.57
N ALA A 540 26.18 3.86 21.68
CA ALA A 540 25.51 3.57 22.95
C ALA A 540 26.44 2.73 23.85
N PRO A 541 26.71 3.14 25.10
CA PRO A 541 27.43 2.30 26.04
C PRO A 541 26.59 1.02 26.30
N PRO A 542 27.25 -0.15 26.49
CA PRO A 542 26.53 -1.42 26.69
C PRO A 542 25.58 -1.31 27.89
N SER A 543 24.31 -1.54 27.65
CA SER A 543 23.25 -1.39 28.64
C SER A 543 23.48 -2.31 29.83
N ALA A 544 23.22 -1.80 31.04
CA ALA A 544 23.40 -2.50 32.32
C ALA A 544 22.52 -3.77 32.49
N GLU A 545 21.57 -4.02 31.59
CA GLU A 545 20.71 -5.21 31.61
C GLU A 545 21.41 -6.47 31.10
N ALA A 546 22.44 -6.36 30.26
CA ALA A 546 23.27 -7.50 29.85
C ALA A 546 24.14 -8.08 31.01
N LYS A 547 24.16 -7.44 32.18
CA LYS A 547 24.93 -7.90 33.36
C LYS A 547 24.14 -8.74 34.35
N LYS A 548 22.80 -8.90 34.23
CA LYS A 548 21.99 -9.62 35.21
C LYS A 548 21.67 -11.08 34.87
N GLU A 549 21.99 -11.56 33.68
CA GLU A 549 21.73 -12.96 33.30
C GLU A 549 22.96 -13.88 33.31
N ARG A 550 24.07 -13.46 33.93
CA ARG A 550 25.25 -14.32 34.10
C ARG A 550 25.69 -14.35 35.56
N GLU A 551 24.99 -15.12 36.40
CA GLU A 551 25.60 -15.71 37.60
C GLU A 551 25.73 -17.25 37.42
N PRO A 552 26.88 -17.84 37.79
CA PRO A 552 27.38 -19.03 37.17
C PRO A 552 27.14 -20.28 38.03
N LYS A 553 26.78 -21.38 37.38
CA LYS A 553 27.12 -22.70 37.93
C LYS A 553 28.61 -22.97 37.65
N ARG A 554 29.37 -23.09 38.76
CA ARG A 554 30.78 -23.45 38.76
C ARG A 554 31.03 -24.78 38.03
N ALA A 555 31.84 -24.73 37.00
CA ALA A 555 32.79 -25.80 36.66
C ALA A 555 34.04 -25.12 36.10
N GLN A 556 35.19 -25.52 36.67
CA GLN A 556 36.51 -25.01 36.37
C GLN A 556 36.90 -25.31 34.92
N GLU A 557 37.22 -24.24 34.13
CA GLU A 557 38.25 -24.36 33.12
C GLU A 557 38.79 -22.95 32.78
N ARG A 558 40.08 -22.89 32.51
CA ARG A 558 40.93 -21.69 32.42
C ARG A 558 40.51 -20.75 31.28
N PRO A 559 40.76 -19.42 31.35
CA PRO A 559 40.40 -18.49 30.31
C PRO A 559 41.34 -18.67 29.10
N ALA A 560 40.77 -19.07 27.97
CA ALA A 560 41.40 -18.84 26.67
C ALA A 560 41.20 -17.38 26.31
N ARG A 561 42.28 -16.66 26.11
CA ARG A 561 42.32 -15.32 25.48
C ARG A 561 41.63 -15.44 24.13
N GLU A 562 40.66 -14.57 23.81
CA GLU A 562 40.19 -14.35 22.45
C GLU A 562 41.38 -13.89 21.62
N ALA A 563 41.92 -14.81 20.85
CA ALA A 563 42.91 -14.49 19.82
C ALA A 563 42.17 -13.75 18.69
N LYS A 564 42.55 -12.54 18.38
CA LYS A 564 42.16 -11.83 17.15
C LYS A 564 42.35 -12.80 15.99
N ARG A 565 41.30 -13.09 15.24
CA ARG A 565 41.34 -14.02 14.11
C ARG A 565 42.26 -13.41 13.05
N ARG A 566 43.32 -14.11 12.69
CA ARG A 566 44.26 -13.70 11.65
C ARG A 566 43.94 -14.46 10.38
N LEU A 567 44.09 -13.78 9.24
CA LEU A 567 44.03 -14.43 7.94
C LEU A 567 45.01 -15.61 7.92
N SER A 568 44.54 -16.78 7.56
CA SER A 568 45.41 -17.95 7.28
C SER A 568 46.28 -17.68 6.06
N PHE A 569 47.35 -18.41 5.90
CA PHE A 569 48.26 -18.25 4.75
C PHE A 569 47.54 -18.44 3.39
N GLY A 570 46.52 -19.33 3.36
CA GLY A 570 45.64 -19.48 2.19
C GLY A 570 44.78 -18.26 1.92
N GLU A 571 44.16 -17.70 2.95
CA GLU A 571 43.32 -16.51 2.87
C GLU A 571 44.12 -15.24 2.52
N GLN A 572 45.36 -15.11 2.96
CA GLN A 572 46.25 -14.02 2.56
C GLN A 572 46.60 -14.08 1.06
N LYS A 573 46.83 -15.27 0.54
CA LYS A 573 47.09 -15.46 -0.89
C LYS A 573 45.81 -15.18 -1.72
N GLU A 574 44.67 -15.67 -1.24
CA GLU A 574 43.36 -15.43 -1.85
C GLU A 574 43.05 -13.92 -1.87
N TYR A 575 43.30 -13.22 -0.77
CA TYR A 575 43.08 -11.77 -0.68
C TYR A 575 43.93 -10.97 -1.65
N ALA A 576 45.18 -11.39 -1.87
CA ALA A 576 46.08 -10.73 -2.83
C ALA A 576 45.70 -10.98 -4.30
N GLU A 577 45.01 -12.09 -4.61
CA GLU A 577 44.67 -12.49 -5.98
C GLU A 577 43.23 -12.16 -6.37
N ILE A 578 42.30 -11.98 -5.38
CA ILE A 578 40.86 -11.90 -5.62
C ILE A 578 40.45 -10.63 -6.41
N GLU A 579 41.10 -9.49 -6.19
CA GLU A 579 40.86 -8.26 -6.97
C GLU A 579 41.16 -8.45 -8.46
N GLY A 580 42.25 -9.19 -8.77
CA GLY A 580 42.60 -9.53 -10.15
C GLY A 580 41.57 -10.46 -10.82
N VAL A 581 41.00 -11.40 -10.04
CA VAL A 581 39.94 -12.28 -10.49
C VAL A 581 38.64 -11.53 -10.73
N ILE A 582 38.27 -10.63 -9.83
CA ILE A 582 37.08 -9.74 -9.98
C ILE A 582 37.21 -8.91 -11.25
N ALA A 583 38.35 -8.23 -11.46
CA ALA A 583 38.58 -7.41 -12.63
C ALA A 583 38.52 -8.20 -13.94
N SER A 584 39.02 -9.47 -13.93
CA SER A 584 38.93 -10.37 -15.08
C SER A 584 37.48 -10.73 -15.40
N LYS A 585 36.67 -11.06 -14.36
CA LYS A 585 35.26 -11.43 -14.52
C LYS A 585 34.39 -10.25 -14.97
N GLU A 586 34.67 -9.04 -14.48
CA GLU A 586 34.04 -7.82 -14.98
C GLU A 586 34.36 -7.57 -16.48
N GLY A 587 35.59 -7.88 -16.89
CA GLY A 587 36.00 -7.81 -18.29
C GLY A 587 35.22 -8.80 -19.16
N GLU A 588 35.07 -10.06 -18.71
CA GLU A 588 34.28 -11.09 -19.40
C GLU A 588 32.80 -10.66 -19.51
N LEU A 589 32.22 -10.13 -18.44
CA LEU A 589 30.83 -9.63 -18.42
C LEU A 589 30.62 -8.48 -19.42
N LYS A 590 31.58 -7.55 -19.51
CA LYS A 590 31.53 -6.46 -20.49
C LYS A 590 31.58 -6.97 -21.93
N VAL A 591 32.38 -8.01 -22.21
CA VAL A 591 32.46 -8.62 -23.55
C VAL A 591 31.12 -9.28 -23.90
N VAL A 592 30.54 -10.07 -23.01
CA VAL A 592 29.23 -10.73 -23.22
C VAL A 592 28.15 -9.70 -23.49
N ARG A 593 28.09 -8.59 -22.73
CA ARG A 593 27.14 -7.50 -22.97
C ARG A 593 27.32 -6.82 -24.33
N LEU A 594 28.56 -6.67 -24.76
CA LEU A 594 28.87 -6.09 -26.08
C LEU A 594 28.46 -7.05 -27.22
N GLU A 595 28.67 -8.34 -27.04
CA GLU A 595 28.22 -9.38 -27.99
C GLU A 595 26.67 -9.44 -28.06
N MET A 596 25.96 -9.28 -26.94
CA MET A 596 24.49 -9.19 -26.93
C MET A 596 23.99 -7.98 -27.75
N GLN A 597 24.65 -6.83 -27.63
CA GLN A 597 24.31 -5.65 -28.44
C GLN A 597 24.56 -5.85 -29.92
N GLN A 598 25.62 -6.56 -30.28
CA GLN A 598 25.97 -6.82 -31.69
C GLN A 598 25.07 -7.91 -32.34
N ASN A 599 24.54 -8.82 -31.56
CA ASN A 599 23.69 -9.93 -32.04
C ASN A 599 22.21 -9.75 -31.69
N ALA A 600 21.73 -8.50 -31.55
CA ALA A 600 20.38 -8.15 -31.13
C ALA A 600 19.24 -8.74 -32.01
N SER A 601 19.55 -9.23 -33.21
CA SER A 601 18.60 -9.85 -34.15
C SER A 601 18.60 -11.40 -34.13
N ASP A 602 19.54 -12.05 -33.44
CA ASP A 602 19.63 -13.52 -33.35
C ASP A 602 19.13 -14.01 -31.97
N TYR A 603 17.87 -14.42 -31.94
CA TYR A 603 17.17 -14.82 -30.71
C TYR A 603 17.81 -16.05 -30.03
N THR A 604 18.40 -16.97 -30.80
CA THR A 604 19.03 -18.16 -30.23
C THR A 604 20.34 -17.81 -29.55
N ARG A 605 21.14 -16.97 -30.20
CA ARG A 605 22.42 -16.48 -29.66
C ARG A 605 22.24 -15.57 -28.45
N LEU A 606 21.22 -14.70 -28.47
CA LEU A 606 20.84 -13.86 -27.33
C LEU A 606 20.44 -14.67 -26.09
N ALA A 607 19.71 -15.77 -26.26
CA ALA A 607 19.32 -16.63 -25.15
C ALA A 607 20.53 -17.39 -24.53
N GLU A 608 21.54 -17.74 -25.32
CA GLU A 608 22.78 -18.31 -24.82
C GLU A 608 23.60 -17.27 -24.05
N LEU A 609 23.81 -16.10 -24.64
CA LEU A 609 24.56 -15.00 -24.04
C LEU A 609 23.89 -14.49 -22.74
N GLY A 610 22.56 -14.47 -22.67
CA GLY A 610 21.81 -14.11 -21.47
C GLY A 610 22.00 -15.10 -20.31
N ARG A 611 22.11 -16.40 -20.61
CA ARG A 611 22.46 -17.41 -19.58
C ARG A 611 23.90 -17.24 -19.09
N GLU A 612 24.81 -16.91 -20.01
CA GLU A 612 26.22 -16.67 -19.69
C GLU A 612 26.40 -15.37 -18.87
N GLU A 613 25.67 -14.31 -19.20
CA GLU A 613 25.62 -13.08 -18.41
C GLU A 613 25.13 -13.34 -16.98
N THR A 614 24.03 -14.08 -16.82
CA THR A 614 23.47 -14.42 -15.51
C THR A 614 24.45 -15.24 -14.68
N ARG A 615 25.17 -16.17 -15.30
CA ARG A 615 26.20 -17.00 -14.63
C ARG A 615 27.38 -16.15 -14.17
N LEU A 616 27.91 -15.30 -15.05
CA LEU A 616 29.06 -14.44 -14.73
C LEU A 616 28.70 -13.39 -13.66
N ALA A 617 27.48 -12.85 -13.66
CA ALA A 617 27.00 -11.95 -12.63
C ALA A 617 26.94 -12.63 -11.25
N ALA A 618 26.40 -13.85 -11.17
CA ALA A 618 26.36 -14.61 -9.93
C ALA A 618 27.76 -15.00 -9.40
N GLU A 619 28.71 -15.35 -10.31
CA GLU A 619 30.10 -15.61 -9.95
C GLU A 619 30.77 -14.33 -9.41
N LEU A 620 30.47 -13.17 -9.97
CA LEU A 620 31.01 -11.88 -9.56
C LEU A 620 30.48 -11.47 -8.18
N ASP A 621 29.19 -11.62 -7.93
CA ASP A 621 28.57 -11.33 -6.63
C ASP A 621 29.20 -12.18 -5.51
N HIS A 622 29.40 -13.47 -5.75
CA HIS A 622 30.06 -14.37 -4.79
C HIS A 622 31.52 -13.97 -4.51
N LEU A 623 32.26 -13.54 -5.55
CA LEU A 623 33.65 -13.06 -5.38
C LEU A 623 33.69 -11.74 -4.62
N MET A 624 32.75 -10.82 -4.82
CA MET A 624 32.64 -9.57 -4.09
C MET A 624 32.29 -9.78 -2.61
N GLU A 625 31.36 -10.68 -2.29
CA GLU A 625 31.06 -11.08 -0.91
C GLU A 625 32.28 -11.68 -0.22
N ARG A 626 33.04 -12.53 -0.93
CA ARG A 626 34.25 -13.16 -0.41
C ARG A 626 35.36 -12.15 -0.19
N TRP A 627 35.54 -11.20 -1.10
CA TRP A 627 36.48 -10.11 -0.96
C TRP A 627 36.18 -9.23 0.24
N ALA A 628 34.92 -8.79 0.41
CA ALA A 628 34.46 -8.00 1.55
C ALA A 628 34.73 -8.70 2.90
N TYR A 629 34.50 -10.03 2.96
CA TYR A 629 34.80 -10.82 4.15
C TYR A 629 36.31 -10.87 4.47
N LEU A 630 37.17 -11.03 3.45
CA LEU A 630 38.61 -11.04 3.63
C LEU A 630 39.17 -9.68 4.01
N GLU A 631 38.61 -8.61 3.46
CA GLU A 631 38.95 -7.21 3.77
C GLU A 631 38.61 -6.87 5.22
N GLU A 632 37.43 -7.25 5.72
CA GLU A 632 37.03 -7.05 7.11
C GLU A 632 38.02 -7.71 8.10
N ILE A 633 38.50 -8.92 7.79
CA ILE A 633 39.51 -9.59 8.62
C ILE A 633 40.88 -8.92 8.51
N ALA A 634 41.26 -8.43 7.33
CA ALA A 634 42.53 -7.72 7.12
C ALA A 634 42.56 -6.41 7.89
N GLU A 635 41.48 -5.60 7.85
CA GLU A 635 41.35 -4.35 8.62
C GLU A 635 41.41 -4.58 10.13
N GLN A 636 40.85 -5.69 10.63
CA GLN A 636 40.93 -6.09 12.04
C GLN A 636 42.34 -6.51 12.47
N GLN A 637 43.25 -6.83 11.53
CA GLN A 637 44.66 -7.14 11.80
C GLN A 637 45.53 -5.88 11.91
N ASP A 638 45.21 -4.83 11.12
CA ASP A 638 45.97 -3.58 11.07
C ASP A 638 45.53 -2.57 12.15
N SER A 639 44.42 -2.84 12.86
CA SER A 639 43.90 -2.08 13.99
C SER A 639 44.35 -2.69 15.34
#